data_ea72accdc5a37b1660563a5aec5cbc8b
#
_entry.id   ea72accdc5a37b1660563a5aec5cbc8b
#
_cell.length_a   1.000
_cell.length_b   1.000
_cell.length_c   1.000
_cell.angle_alpha   90.00
_cell.angle_beta   90.00
_cell.angle_gamma   90.00
#
_symmetry.space_group_name_H-M   'P 1'
#
loop_
_entity.id
_entity.type
_entity.pdbx_description
1 polymer ?
#
loop_
_entity_poly.entity_id
_entity_poly.type
_entity_poly.pdbx_seq_one_letter_code
_entity_poly.pdbx_strand_id
1 'polypeptide(L)'
;VSQAEEVSTDTEAPAVEHKASALLGGLDIAVTDEIAVPPMLVDQVIGQEQAVEVIKKAAKQRRHVMLIGSPGTGKSMLARAMAELLPKEELQDILVYHNPEDGNSPKVRVVPAGKGRQIVDSHKREAQKKIQFRNMLSMVIVFAIVGYSFAINQPIMGIIAAAMLFIALRYITPREDVLIPKLLVMNDGKETAPYIDGTGAHAGALLGDVRHDPFQSGGLETPAHDRVEAGAIHKANKGVLFIDEINTLRIESQQQLLTALQEGEFPITGQSERSSGAMVKTTPVPCNFVMIAAGNLDAVKGMHPALRSRIRGYGYEVYMRDSMQDTPENRRKIVRFVAQEVKKDEKIPHFTADAVEEIIREARRRSGRKGHITLMLRDLGGLIRVAGDVARAEASEYTTAKHVIAAKKMARSVEQQLTDQYLERRRDYQMFRNTGAEVGRVNGLAVMGDDSGVVLPIVAEITPAQSKQEGRVIATGLLKEIALEAVQNVSALIKKFSGEDITDKDVHIQFIGTYEGVEGDSASISIATAVISALEDVPVDQSVAMTGSLSVRGEVLPVGGVTPKVEAAAKAGITRILIPKDNEGDVMLEKQYKDTVQIIPVSSIREVLENSLLGRKRDGLLEHLKKFTINSHDLTGRSSAVPQ
;
A
#
# COMPACT_ATOMS: atom_id res chain seq x y z
N VAL A 1 30.99 -6.16 -62.00
CA VAL A 1 30.04 -5.05 -62.04
C VAL A 1 28.73 -5.61 -61.48
N SER A 2 28.53 -5.41 -60.20
CA SER A 2 27.27 -5.71 -59.53
C SER A 2 26.87 -4.44 -58.75
N GLN A 3 25.81 -3.82 -59.16
CA GLN A 3 25.19 -2.69 -58.48
C GLN A 3 24.56 -3.22 -57.18
N ALA A 4 25.00 -2.63 -56.06
CA ALA A 4 24.28 -2.74 -54.78
C ALA A 4 23.19 -1.68 -54.76
N GLU A 5 21.94 -2.09 -54.73
CA GLU A 5 20.80 -1.26 -54.42
C GLU A 5 20.86 -0.92 -52.90
N GLU A 6 21.09 0.35 -52.61
CA GLU A 6 20.84 0.94 -51.28
C GLU A 6 19.33 0.99 -51.08
N VAL A 7 18.81 0.11 -50.23
CA VAL A 7 17.48 0.23 -49.66
C VAL A 7 17.54 1.27 -48.54
N SER A 8 17.14 2.50 -48.86
CA SER A 8 16.86 3.54 -47.88
C SER A 8 15.61 3.14 -47.07
N THR A 9 15.82 2.66 -45.85
CA THR A 9 14.76 2.55 -44.84
C THR A 9 14.55 3.92 -44.18
N ASP A 10 13.89 4.83 -44.89
CA ASP A 10 13.27 5.99 -44.24
C ASP A 10 12.06 5.48 -43.42
N THR A 11 12.27 5.14 -42.17
CA THR A 11 11.23 5.02 -41.18
C THR A 11 10.86 6.44 -40.75
N GLU A 12 9.94 7.07 -41.47
CA GLU A 12 9.29 8.30 -41.01
C GLU A 12 8.74 8.05 -39.61
N ALA A 13 9.23 8.81 -38.63
CA ALA A 13 8.64 8.86 -37.31
C ALA A 13 7.15 9.23 -37.46
N PRO A 14 6.20 8.57 -36.78
CA PRO A 14 4.80 8.90 -36.93
C PRO A 14 4.58 10.34 -36.52
N ALA A 15 4.02 11.13 -37.47
CA ALA A 15 3.67 12.52 -37.23
C ALA A 15 2.74 12.61 -36.00
N VAL A 16 3.24 13.21 -34.91
CA VAL A 16 2.46 13.39 -33.67
C VAL A 16 1.51 14.55 -33.90
N GLU A 17 0.22 14.25 -34.09
CA GLU A 17 -0.80 15.25 -34.30
C GLU A 17 -1.37 15.79 -32.98
N HIS A 18 -1.50 17.12 -32.90
CA HIS A 18 -2.28 17.78 -31.85
C HIS A 18 -3.75 17.37 -31.97
N LYS A 19 -4.35 16.87 -30.90
CA LYS A 19 -5.73 16.44 -30.91
C LYS A 19 -6.43 16.85 -29.62
N ALA A 20 -7.27 17.86 -29.69
CA ALA A 20 -8.17 18.20 -28.60
C ALA A 20 -9.18 17.06 -28.42
N SER A 21 -9.08 16.33 -27.28
CA SER A 21 -9.94 15.20 -26.99
C SER A 21 -10.74 15.44 -25.71
N ALA A 22 -12.01 15.08 -25.76
CA ALA A 22 -12.88 15.08 -24.58
C ALA A 22 -12.35 14.13 -23.49
N LEU A 23 -11.64 13.05 -23.86
CA LEU A 23 -11.01 12.13 -22.91
C LEU A 23 -9.82 12.76 -22.19
N LEU A 24 -9.08 13.65 -22.85
CA LEU A 24 -7.99 14.41 -22.24
C LEU A 24 -8.50 15.62 -21.42
N GLY A 25 -9.83 15.73 -21.21
CA GLY A 25 -10.44 16.86 -20.49
C GLY A 25 -10.44 18.15 -21.30
N GLY A 26 -10.40 18.07 -22.62
CA GLY A 26 -10.35 19.21 -23.52
C GLY A 26 -8.95 19.84 -23.64
N LEU A 27 -7.90 19.16 -23.21
CA LEU A 27 -6.52 19.56 -23.49
C LEU A 27 -6.19 19.23 -24.94
N ASP A 28 -5.51 20.16 -25.61
CA ASP A 28 -4.92 19.99 -26.92
C ASP A 28 -3.42 19.82 -26.76
N ILE A 29 -2.99 18.56 -26.73
CA ILE A 29 -1.59 18.17 -26.56
C ILE A 29 -1.22 17.10 -27.58
N ALA A 30 0.02 17.14 -28.03
CA ALA A 30 0.60 16.08 -28.84
C ALA A 30 1.28 15.03 -27.94
N VAL A 31 2.09 15.48 -26.99
CA VAL A 31 2.89 14.66 -26.08
C VAL A 31 2.90 15.22 -24.65
N THR A 32 3.18 14.36 -23.69
CA THR A 32 3.19 14.73 -22.26
C THR A 32 4.37 15.63 -21.85
N ASP A 33 5.35 15.86 -22.72
CA ASP A 33 6.44 16.82 -22.50
C ASP A 33 5.93 18.26 -22.38
N GLU A 34 4.83 18.57 -23.05
CA GLU A 34 4.17 19.88 -23.02
C GLU A 34 3.52 20.19 -21.65
N ILE A 35 3.41 19.21 -20.76
CA ILE A 35 2.70 19.34 -19.50
C ILE A 35 3.65 19.77 -18.37
N ALA A 36 3.43 20.95 -17.82
CA ALA A 36 4.20 21.45 -16.69
C ALA A 36 3.93 20.61 -15.42
N VAL A 37 5.01 20.09 -14.84
CA VAL A 37 4.99 19.37 -13.55
C VAL A 37 5.36 20.33 -12.42
N PRO A 38 4.49 20.52 -11.42
CA PRO A 38 4.78 21.38 -10.27
C PRO A 38 6.04 20.94 -9.53
N PRO A 39 6.87 21.88 -9.04
CA PRO A 39 8.11 21.53 -8.32
C PRO A 39 7.83 20.95 -6.93
N MET A 40 6.81 21.43 -6.22
CA MET A 40 6.50 20.97 -4.86
C MET A 40 5.66 19.70 -4.88
N LEU A 41 6.02 18.71 -4.04
CA LEU A 41 5.28 17.44 -3.93
C LEU A 41 3.82 17.62 -3.52
N VAL A 42 3.53 18.61 -2.70
CA VAL A 42 2.16 18.90 -2.24
C VAL A 42 1.23 19.26 -3.39
N ASP A 43 1.73 19.93 -4.43
CA ASP A 43 0.95 20.34 -5.59
C ASP A 43 0.91 19.24 -6.68
N GLN A 44 1.75 18.21 -6.56
CA GLN A 44 1.74 17.02 -7.40
C GLN A 44 0.67 16.00 -6.97
N VAL A 45 0.13 16.12 -5.75
CA VAL A 45 -0.91 15.18 -5.25
C VAL A 45 -2.19 15.31 -6.07
N ILE A 46 -2.79 14.18 -6.42
CA ILE A 46 -3.95 14.09 -7.30
C ILE A 46 -5.14 13.49 -6.55
N GLY A 47 -6.30 14.14 -6.67
CA GLY A 47 -7.59 13.64 -6.20
C GLY A 47 -7.75 13.56 -4.67
N GLN A 48 -6.78 14.08 -3.91
CA GLN A 48 -6.77 14.07 -2.44
C GLN A 48 -6.80 15.50 -1.87
N GLU A 49 -7.64 16.35 -2.43
CA GLU A 49 -7.68 17.80 -2.12
C GLU A 49 -7.86 18.05 -0.61
N GLN A 50 -8.76 17.29 0.04
CA GLN A 50 -9.00 17.38 1.47
C GLN A 50 -7.74 17.01 2.28
N ALA A 51 -7.05 15.94 1.89
CA ALA A 51 -5.82 15.52 2.55
C ALA A 51 -4.71 16.57 2.37
N VAL A 52 -4.57 17.15 1.17
CA VAL A 52 -3.63 18.23 0.89
C VAL A 52 -3.89 19.46 1.76
N GLU A 53 -5.16 19.87 1.89
CA GLU A 53 -5.54 21.00 2.75
C GLU A 53 -5.19 20.74 4.22
N VAL A 54 -5.49 19.53 4.71
CA VAL A 54 -5.14 19.12 6.07
C VAL A 54 -3.62 19.12 6.28
N ILE A 55 -2.85 18.57 5.34
CA ILE A 55 -1.37 18.55 5.42
C ILE A 55 -0.81 19.97 5.46
N LYS A 56 -1.30 20.91 4.62
CA LYS A 56 -0.89 22.32 4.65
C LYS A 56 -1.19 22.98 6.01
N LYS A 57 -2.37 22.73 6.60
CA LYS A 57 -2.75 23.23 7.93
C LYS A 57 -1.91 22.57 9.05
N ALA A 58 -1.73 21.26 8.97
CA ALA A 58 -0.98 20.48 9.94
C ALA A 58 0.51 20.88 9.96
N ALA A 59 1.13 21.09 8.80
CA ALA A 59 2.50 21.57 8.69
C ALA A 59 2.68 22.94 9.37
N LYS A 60 1.78 23.89 9.09
CA LYS A 60 1.82 25.25 9.66
C LYS A 60 1.67 25.25 11.19
N GLN A 61 0.88 24.32 11.74
CA GLN A 61 0.60 24.21 13.17
C GLN A 61 1.40 23.12 13.88
N ARG A 62 2.27 22.40 13.16
CA ARG A 62 3.04 21.24 13.64
C ARG A 62 2.15 20.17 14.31
N ARG A 63 1.00 19.87 13.68
CA ARG A 63 0.05 18.85 14.16
C ARG A 63 0.33 17.49 13.56
N HIS A 64 0.10 16.45 14.36
CA HIS A 64 0.19 15.06 13.88
C HIS A 64 -0.96 14.75 12.91
N VAL A 65 -0.72 13.80 11.99
CA VAL A 65 -1.74 13.39 11.01
C VAL A 65 -1.80 11.87 10.94
N MET A 66 -3.02 11.34 10.85
CA MET A 66 -3.29 9.95 10.53
C MET A 66 -3.94 9.87 9.16
N LEU A 67 -3.30 9.15 8.22
CA LEU A 67 -3.77 8.93 6.85
C LEU A 67 -4.28 7.49 6.72
N ILE A 68 -5.59 7.33 6.57
CA ILE A 68 -6.24 6.01 6.48
C ILE A 68 -6.74 5.81 5.05
N GLY A 69 -6.43 4.69 4.44
CA GLY A 69 -6.91 4.35 3.08
C GLY A 69 -6.15 3.21 2.45
N SER A 70 -6.62 2.80 1.27
CA SER A 70 -6.05 1.71 0.48
C SER A 70 -4.57 1.94 0.13
N PRO A 71 -3.78 0.88 -0.08
CA PRO A 71 -2.42 0.99 -0.60
C PRO A 71 -2.39 1.74 -1.94
N GLY A 72 -1.35 2.55 -2.18
CA GLY A 72 -1.19 3.25 -3.47
C GLY A 72 -1.95 4.57 -3.62
N THR A 73 -2.71 5.04 -2.60
CA THR A 73 -3.48 6.30 -2.62
C THR A 73 -2.65 7.56 -2.35
N GLY A 74 -1.33 7.47 -2.21
CA GLY A 74 -0.44 8.63 -2.07
C GLY A 74 -0.08 9.02 -0.64
N LYS A 75 -0.34 8.18 0.38
CA LYS A 75 -0.04 8.45 1.80
C LYS A 75 1.43 8.88 2.05
N SER A 76 2.38 8.10 1.55
CA SER A 76 3.83 8.39 1.72
C SER A 76 4.26 9.67 0.98
N MET A 77 3.61 10.00 -0.15
CA MET A 77 3.87 11.24 -0.88
C MET A 77 3.42 12.47 -0.07
N LEU A 78 2.24 12.41 0.56
CA LEU A 78 1.75 13.45 1.45
C LEU A 78 2.66 13.65 2.66
N ALA A 79 3.22 12.57 3.20
CA ALA A 79 4.16 12.65 4.31
C ALA A 79 5.47 13.35 3.91
N ARG A 80 6.01 13.08 2.73
CA ARG A 80 7.17 13.80 2.18
C ARG A 80 6.83 15.26 1.89
N ALA A 81 5.67 15.52 1.29
CA ALA A 81 5.19 16.88 1.03
C ALA A 81 5.08 17.71 2.32
N MET A 82 4.70 17.08 3.44
CA MET A 82 4.70 17.78 4.73
C MET A 82 6.09 18.22 5.17
N ALA A 83 7.13 17.40 4.93
CA ALA A 83 8.50 17.76 5.26
C ALA A 83 9.00 18.98 4.45
N GLU A 84 8.57 19.10 3.18
CA GLU A 84 8.88 20.29 2.36
C GLU A 84 8.20 21.57 2.90
N LEU A 85 7.05 21.44 3.57
CA LEU A 85 6.30 22.56 4.10
C LEU A 85 6.75 23.01 5.50
N LEU A 86 7.56 22.21 6.20
CA LEU A 86 8.06 22.58 7.53
C LEU A 86 9.23 23.57 7.43
N PRO A 87 9.38 24.51 8.40
CA PRO A 87 10.44 25.50 8.39
C PRO A 87 11.81 24.84 8.56
N LYS A 88 12.76 25.14 7.66
CA LYS A 88 14.12 24.64 7.69
C LYS A 88 15.04 25.43 8.65
N GLU A 89 14.68 26.64 8.98
CA GLU A 89 15.45 27.55 9.84
C GLU A 89 15.54 27.05 11.29
N GLU A 90 14.62 26.18 11.70
CA GLU A 90 14.59 25.57 13.03
C GLU A 90 15.41 24.30 13.17
N LEU A 91 16.12 23.86 12.11
CA LEU A 91 16.88 22.62 12.13
C LEU A 91 18.05 22.68 13.09
N GLN A 92 18.33 21.57 13.75
CA GLN A 92 19.29 21.44 14.83
C GLN A 92 20.21 20.23 14.59
N ASP A 93 21.49 20.39 14.97
CA ASP A 93 22.41 19.28 15.13
C ASP A 93 22.41 18.82 16.59
N ILE A 94 22.56 17.53 16.84
CA ILE A 94 22.59 16.93 18.17
C ILE A 94 23.95 16.28 18.38
N LEU A 95 24.65 16.65 19.45
CA LEU A 95 25.95 16.17 19.85
C LEU A 95 25.84 15.39 21.16
N VAL A 96 26.63 14.34 21.29
CA VAL A 96 26.76 13.56 22.52
C VAL A 96 28.19 13.72 23.04
N TYR A 97 28.30 14.12 24.30
CA TYR A 97 29.56 14.34 24.99
C TYR A 97 29.78 13.27 26.05
N HIS A 98 31.01 12.96 26.31
CA HIS A 98 31.39 12.23 27.51
C HIS A 98 30.96 12.98 28.76
N ASN A 99 30.44 12.28 29.75
CA ASN A 99 30.12 12.83 31.07
C ASN A 99 31.23 12.44 32.07
N PRO A 100 32.02 13.40 32.56
CA PRO A 100 33.12 13.08 33.52
C PRO A 100 32.61 12.58 34.89
N GLU A 101 31.35 12.90 35.25
CA GLU A 101 30.76 12.53 36.52
C GLU A 101 30.23 11.08 36.50
N ASP A 102 29.71 10.66 35.35
CA ASP A 102 29.17 9.31 35.14
C ASP A 102 29.36 8.89 33.68
N GLY A 103 30.33 8.02 33.42
CA GLY A 103 30.64 7.53 32.06
C GLY A 103 29.47 6.82 31.37
N ASN A 104 28.52 6.27 32.16
CA ASN A 104 27.32 5.60 31.62
C ASN A 104 26.15 6.53 31.34
N SER A 105 26.28 7.82 31.65
CA SER A 105 25.26 8.85 31.38
C SER A 105 25.79 9.96 30.48
N PRO A 106 26.01 9.71 29.18
CA PRO A 106 26.49 10.72 28.23
C PRO A 106 25.60 11.94 28.18
N LYS A 107 26.22 13.14 28.16
CA LYS A 107 25.51 14.44 28.09
C LYS A 107 25.17 14.80 26.64
N VAL A 108 23.95 15.26 26.41
CA VAL A 108 23.48 15.69 25.08
C VAL A 108 23.49 17.23 24.98
N ARG A 109 23.95 17.74 23.84
CA ARG A 109 23.93 19.16 23.52
C ARG A 109 23.34 19.42 22.14
N VAL A 110 22.44 20.39 22.06
CA VAL A 110 21.78 20.81 20.83
C VAL A 110 22.38 22.12 20.35
N VAL A 111 22.62 22.20 19.05
CA VAL A 111 23.15 23.40 18.40
C VAL A 111 22.43 23.62 17.07
N PRO A 112 22.38 24.84 16.52
CA PRO A 112 21.84 25.07 15.17
C PRO A 112 22.51 24.20 14.12
N ALA A 113 21.77 23.83 13.05
CA ALA A 113 22.29 23.03 11.95
C ALA A 113 23.59 23.59 11.37
N GLY A 114 24.54 22.71 11.05
CA GLY A 114 25.87 23.05 10.53
C GLY A 114 26.91 23.40 11.60
N LYS A 115 26.51 23.83 12.81
CA LYS A 115 27.47 24.11 13.89
C LYS A 115 28.02 22.84 14.54
N GLY A 116 27.26 21.75 14.52
CA GLY A 116 27.69 20.48 15.11
C GLY A 116 28.96 19.94 14.46
N ARG A 117 29.06 19.97 13.15
CA ARG A 117 30.26 19.56 12.40
C ARG A 117 31.46 20.45 12.72
N GLN A 118 31.26 21.79 12.77
CA GLN A 118 32.34 22.74 13.12
C GLN A 118 32.91 22.48 14.52
N ILE A 119 32.01 22.16 15.49
CA ILE A 119 32.42 21.82 16.86
C ILE A 119 33.26 20.54 16.88
N VAL A 120 32.81 19.48 16.21
CA VAL A 120 33.54 18.21 16.14
C VAL A 120 34.90 18.42 15.47
N ASP A 121 34.98 19.18 14.37
CA ASP A 121 36.20 19.46 13.65
C ASP A 121 37.18 20.33 14.49
N SER A 122 36.66 21.27 15.29
CA SER A 122 37.49 22.06 16.20
C SER A 122 38.12 21.18 17.29
N HIS A 123 37.35 20.30 17.91
CA HIS A 123 37.84 19.34 18.92
C HIS A 123 38.86 18.37 18.32
N LYS A 124 38.65 17.89 17.10
CA LYS A 124 39.60 17.05 16.37
C LYS A 124 40.95 17.79 16.15
N ARG A 125 40.88 19.06 15.71
CA ARG A 125 42.10 19.90 15.51
C ARG A 125 42.83 20.17 16.82
N GLU A 126 42.12 20.46 17.90
CA GLU A 126 42.69 20.62 19.24
C GLU A 126 43.36 19.34 19.72
N ALA A 127 42.67 18.19 19.51
CA ALA A 127 43.22 16.88 19.81
C ALA A 127 44.54 16.62 19.05
N GLN A 128 44.54 16.88 17.75
CA GLN A 128 45.72 16.71 16.91
C GLN A 128 46.85 17.64 17.35
N LYS A 129 46.55 18.91 17.69
CA LYS A 129 47.57 19.86 18.22
C LYS A 129 48.17 19.38 19.52
N LYS A 130 47.32 18.88 20.48
CA LYS A 130 47.83 18.32 21.75
C LYS A 130 48.75 17.13 21.52
N ILE A 131 48.39 16.21 20.62
CA ILE A 131 49.21 15.05 20.27
C ILE A 131 50.53 15.50 19.59
N GLN A 132 50.46 16.44 18.64
CA GLN A 132 51.63 16.97 17.97
C GLN A 132 52.58 17.69 18.94
N PHE A 133 52.03 18.53 19.84
CA PHE A 133 52.79 19.23 20.86
C PHE A 133 53.51 18.25 21.82
N ARG A 134 52.80 17.21 22.26
CA ARG A 134 53.37 16.15 23.11
C ARG A 134 54.48 15.39 22.39
N ASN A 135 54.30 15.06 21.11
CA ASN A 135 55.30 14.36 20.32
C ASN A 135 56.54 15.29 20.07
N MET A 136 56.31 16.58 19.81
CA MET A 136 57.36 17.56 19.68
C MET A 136 58.17 17.72 20.99
N LEU A 137 57.45 17.86 22.12
CA LEU A 137 58.07 17.96 23.45
C LEU A 137 58.93 16.72 23.76
N SER A 138 58.41 15.50 23.48
CA SER A 138 59.14 14.26 23.65
C SER A 138 60.41 14.18 22.79
N MET A 139 60.35 14.66 21.53
CA MET A 139 61.50 14.76 20.66
C MET A 139 62.55 15.75 21.19
N VAL A 140 62.13 16.94 21.64
CA VAL A 140 63.02 17.94 22.22
C VAL A 140 63.75 17.36 23.44
N ILE A 141 63.07 16.65 24.34
CA ILE A 141 63.68 16.01 25.51
C ILE A 141 64.69 14.93 25.07
N VAL A 142 64.34 14.09 24.09
CA VAL A 142 65.24 13.08 23.52
C VAL A 142 66.49 13.72 22.93
N PHE A 143 66.36 14.76 22.12
CA PHE A 143 67.48 15.47 21.53
C PHE A 143 68.36 16.17 22.59
N ALA A 144 67.74 16.74 23.65
CA ALA A 144 68.48 17.36 24.74
C ALA A 144 69.36 16.32 25.51
N ILE A 145 68.82 15.12 25.76
CA ILE A 145 69.60 14.05 26.41
C ILE A 145 70.74 13.57 25.54
N VAL A 146 70.50 13.38 24.23
CA VAL A 146 71.55 12.99 23.31
C VAL A 146 72.60 14.09 23.19
N GLY A 147 72.22 15.36 23.05
CA GLY A 147 73.15 16.48 23.01
C GLY A 147 73.99 16.62 24.28
N TYR A 148 73.41 16.48 25.45
CA TYR A 148 74.09 16.48 26.74
C TYR A 148 75.10 15.32 26.88
N SER A 149 74.76 14.14 26.38
CA SER A 149 75.65 12.97 26.39
C SER A 149 76.88 13.13 25.52
N PHE A 150 76.79 13.85 24.41
CA PHE A 150 77.90 14.23 23.58
C PHE A 150 78.81 15.21 24.34
N ALA A 151 78.27 16.16 25.08
CA ALA A 151 79.08 17.13 25.88
C ALA A 151 79.85 16.46 27.02
N ILE A 152 79.39 15.32 27.57
CA ILE A 152 80.04 14.55 28.63
C ILE A 152 80.97 13.45 28.03
N ASN A 153 81.16 13.37 26.75
CA ASN A 153 81.95 12.36 26.04
C ASN A 153 81.47 10.90 26.25
N GLN A 154 80.17 10.70 26.52
CA GLN A 154 79.56 9.38 26.68
C GLN A 154 78.31 9.16 25.74
N PRO A 155 78.51 9.24 24.41
CA PRO A 155 77.39 9.25 23.47
C PRO A 155 76.56 7.97 23.45
N ILE A 156 77.18 6.81 23.68
CA ILE A 156 76.47 5.51 23.66
C ILE A 156 75.45 5.42 24.81
N MET A 157 75.85 5.83 26.02
CA MET A 157 74.95 5.83 27.19
C MET A 157 73.79 6.80 27.03
N GLY A 158 74.04 7.95 26.38
CA GLY A 158 72.97 8.92 26.09
C GLY A 158 71.95 8.45 25.06
N ILE A 159 72.42 7.76 24.04
CA ILE A 159 71.52 7.16 23.03
C ILE A 159 70.65 6.08 23.66
N ILE A 160 71.22 5.23 24.52
CA ILE A 160 70.46 4.18 25.27
C ILE A 160 69.45 4.84 26.19
N ALA A 161 69.85 5.83 27.00
CA ALA A 161 68.95 6.57 27.89
C ALA A 161 67.84 7.29 27.13
N ALA A 162 68.15 7.93 26.01
CA ALA A 162 67.16 8.57 25.15
C ALA A 162 66.15 7.59 24.53
N ALA A 163 66.64 6.42 24.09
CA ALA A 163 65.80 5.36 23.56
C ALA A 163 64.86 4.77 24.66
N MET A 164 65.43 4.49 25.88
CA MET A 164 64.61 4.03 27.02
C MET A 164 63.56 5.07 27.42
N LEU A 165 63.92 6.34 27.48
CA LEU A 165 62.97 7.42 27.80
C LEU A 165 61.92 7.59 26.71
N PHE A 166 62.29 7.50 25.44
CA PHE A 166 61.34 7.56 24.32
C PHE A 166 60.33 6.41 24.41
N ILE A 167 60.81 5.21 24.67
CA ILE A 167 59.96 4.03 24.90
C ILE A 167 59.09 4.24 26.15
N ALA A 168 59.65 4.68 27.25
CA ALA A 168 58.93 4.95 28.48
C ALA A 168 57.84 6.01 28.30
N LEU A 169 58.15 7.14 27.64
CA LEU A 169 57.18 8.20 27.31
C LEU A 169 56.08 7.70 26.39
N ARG A 170 56.36 6.76 25.52
CA ARG A 170 55.40 6.21 24.57
C ARG A 170 54.47 5.14 25.22
N TYR A 171 54.94 4.38 26.21
CA TYR A 171 54.21 3.28 26.83
C TYR A 171 53.68 3.58 28.22
N ILE A 172 54.37 4.46 29.00
CA ILE A 172 54.00 4.76 30.40
C ILE A 172 53.06 5.97 30.49
N THR A 173 53.16 6.92 29.55
CA THR A 173 52.21 8.05 29.51
C THR A 173 50.82 7.51 29.15
N PRO A 174 49.81 7.65 30.04
CA PRO A 174 48.45 7.27 29.70
C PRO A 174 48.05 8.00 28.42
N ARG A 175 47.53 7.27 27.46
CA ARG A 175 46.82 7.89 26.37
C ARG A 175 45.66 8.62 27.02
N GLU A 176 45.77 9.96 27.22
CA GLU A 176 44.57 10.74 27.45
C GLU A 176 43.72 10.56 26.21
N ASP A 177 42.67 9.75 26.30
CA ASP A 177 41.67 9.61 25.26
C ASP A 177 41.07 10.98 25.08
N VAL A 178 41.42 11.63 23.97
CA VAL A 178 40.82 12.92 23.62
C VAL A 178 39.39 12.62 23.24
N LEU A 179 38.52 12.83 24.22
CA LEU A 179 37.09 12.56 24.11
C LEU A 179 36.47 13.59 23.15
N ILE A 180 36.35 13.20 21.90
CA ILE A 180 35.74 14.01 20.84
C ILE A 180 34.23 13.79 20.91
N PRO A 181 33.41 14.86 20.93
CA PRO A 181 31.96 14.67 20.96
C PRO A 181 31.47 13.99 19.68
N LYS A 182 30.55 13.04 19.83
CA LYS A 182 29.91 12.36 18.71
C LYS A 182 28.78 13.23 18.14
N LEU A 183 28.79 13.45 16.83
CA LEU A 183 27.65 14.06 16.13
C LEU A 183 26.59 13.00 15.91
N LEU A 184 25.50 13.06 16.71
CA LEU A 184 24.44 12.08 16.73
C LEU A 184 23.43 12.30 15.60
N VAL A 185 23.02 13.55 15.39
CA VAL A 185 22.12 13.96 14.29
C VAL A 185 22.73 15.17 13.59
N MET A 186 22.83 15.09 12.26
CA MET A 186 23.36 16.13 11.40
C MET A 186 22.29 16.58 10.41
N ASN A 187 22.03 17.88 10.38
CA ASN A 187 21.11 18.53 9.44
C ASN A 187 21.78 19.61 8.58
N ASP A 188 23.12 19.61 8.54
CA ASP A 188 23.91 20.54 7.72
C ASP A 188 23.58 20.37 6.23
N GLY A 189 23.37 21.49 5.52
CA GLY A 189 23.11 21.53 4.08
C GLY A 189 21.76 20.97 3.63
N LYS A 190 20.84 20.66 4.54
CA LYS A 190 19.49 20.20 4.16
C LYS A 190 18.62 21.35 3.69
N GLU A 191 18.01 21.18 2.52
CA GLU A 191 17.09 22.16 1.93
C GLU A 191 15.66 22.04 2.48
N THR A 192 15.31 20.87 3.02
CA THR A 192 13.99 20.56 3.60
C THR A 192 14.13 19.98 5.00
N ALA A 193 13.07 20.04 5.79
CA ALA A 193 13.02 19.36 7.07
C ALA A 193 13.21 17.84 6.91
N PRO A 194 13.80 17.15 7.91
CA PRO A 194 14.02 15.71 7.83
C PRO A 194 12.70 14.95 7.63
N TYR A 195 12.69 14.04 6.64
CA TYR A 195 11.67 13.01 6.48
C TYR A 195 12.30 11.66 6.85
N ILE A 196 11.81 11.05 7.90
CA ILE A 196 12.30 9.76 8.40
C ILE A 196 11.19 8.73 8.32
N ASP A 197 11.46 7.66 7.62
CA ASP A 197 10.55 6.51 7.54
C ASP A 197 10.89 5.52 8.66
N GLY A 198 9.96 5.34 9.57
CA GLY A 198 10.03 4.41 10.69
C GLY A 198 9.17 3.16 10.53
N THR A 199 8.68 2.90 9.33
CA THR A 199 7.82 1.76 9.03
C THR A 199 8.52 0.43 9.37
N GLY A 200 7.85 -0.41 10.17
CA GLY A 200 8.41 -1.71 10.56
C GLY A 200 9.68 -1.67 11.42
N ALA A 201 10.06 -0.50 11.94
CA ALA A 201 11.26 -0.35 12.73
C ALA A 201 11.14 -1.11 14.06
N HIS A 202 12.16 -1.90 14.41
CA HIS A 202 12.29 -2.46 15.75
C HIS A 202 12.64 -1.37 16.78
N ALA A 203 12.45 -1.64 18.07
CA ALA A 203 12.57 -0.65 19.13
C ALA A 203 13.90 0.14 19.10
N GLY A 204 15.04 -0.51 18.91
CA GLY A 204 16.35 0.16 18.83
C GLY A 204 16.48 1.08 17.62
N ALA A 205 15.95 0.69 16.44
CA ALA A 205 15.95 1.54 15.25
C ALA A 205 14.99 2.73 15.39
N LEU A 206 13.86 2.55 16.09
CA LEU A 206 12.87 3.60 16.31
C LEU A 206 13.31 4.60 17.39
N LEU A 207 13.76 4.09 18.54
CA LEU A 207 13.97 4.85 19.78
C LEU A 207 15.44 5.16 20.07
N GLY A 208 16.35 4.59 19.28
CA GLY A 208 17.78 4.64 19.53
C GLY A 208 18.29 3.49 20.37
N ASP A 209 19.58 3.25 20.28
CA ASP A 209 20.27 2.15 20.96
C ASP A 209 21.69 2.54 21.32
N VAL A 210 22.33 1.74 22.17
CA VAL A 210 23.75 1.85 22.47
C VAL A 210 24.44 0.59 21.97
N ARG A 211 25.34 0.76 20.98
CA ARG A 211 26.07 -0.37 20.40
C ARG A 211 26.81 -1.17 21.47
N HIS A 212 26.77 -2.48 21.35
CA HIS A 212 27.59 -3.35 22.17
C HIS A 212 29.10 -3.10 21.88
N ASP A 213 29.92 -3.07 22.94
CA ASP A 213 31.36 -2.93 22.79
C ASP A 213 31.99 -4.27 22.43
N PRO A 214 32.56 -4.46 21.23
CA PRO A 214 33.19 -5.71 20.84
C PRO A 214 34.50 -6.00 21.62
N PHE A 215 35.07 -4.98 22.31
CA PHE A 215 36.34 -5.08 23.04
C PHE A 215 36.19 -5.32 24.54
N GLN A 216 35.00 -5.57 25.05
CA GLN A 216 34.73 -5.84 26.48
C GLN A 216 35.60 -6.96 27.10
N SER A 217 36.20 -7.81 26.26
CA SER A 217 37.11 -8.89 26.70
C SER A 217 38.60 -8.53 26.61
N GLY A 218 38.99 -7.32 26.19
CA GLY A 218 40.38 -6.96 25.89
C GLY A 218 40.94 -5.72 26.61
N GLY A 219 40.20 -5.08 27.53
CA GLY A 219 40.72 -3.98 28.36
C GLY A 219 40.75 -2.59 27.70
N LEU A 220 40.22 -2.41 26.49
CA LEU A 220 40.04 -1.13 25.82
C LEU A 220 38.55 -0.90 25.60
N GLU A 221 37.87 -0.26 26.57
CA GLU A 221 36.46 0.09 26.42
C GLU A 221 36.30 1.28 25.49
N THR A 222 35.40 1.15 24.48
CA THR A 222 34.94 2.29 23.70
C THR A 222 34.06 3.17 24.58
N PRO A 223 34.34 4.47 24.71
CA PRO A 223 33.53 5.38 25.53
C PRO A 223 32.04 5.31 25.21
N ALA A 224 31.19 5.34 26.24
CA ALA A 224 29.74 5.18 26.06
C ALA A 224 29.12 6.19 25.07
N HIS A 225 29.61 7.44 25.05
CA HIS A 225 29.12 8.48 24.13
C HIS A 225 29.36 8.15 22.66
N ASP A 226 30.42 7.39 22.31
CA ASP A 226 30.71 6.93 20.95
C ASP A 226 29.81 5.76 20.52
N ARG A 227 29.26 5.02 21.47
CA ARG A 227 28.40 3.86 21.19
C ARG A 227 26.92 4.22 21.01
N VAL A 228 26.50 5.43 21.41
CA VAL A 228 25.10 5.90 21.27
C VAL A 228 24.71 6.04 19.81
N GLU A 229 23.58 5.47 19.42
CA GLU A 229 23.00 5.58 18.07
C GLU A 229 21.61 6.22 18.11
N ALA A 230 21.41 7.20 17.22
CA ALA A 230 20.10 7.89 17.12
C ALA A 230 19.03 6.98 16.52
N GLY A 231 17.89 6.89 17.19
CA GLY A 231 16.69 6.29 16.61
C GLY A 231 15.99 7.20 15.60
N ALA A 232 15.00 6.64 14.91
CA ALA A 232 14.19 7.37 13.93
C ALA A 232 13.54 8.62 14.54
N ILE A 233 13.05 8.56 15.80
CA ILE A 233 12.45 9.71 16.51
C ILE A 233 13.43 10.89 16.65
N HIS A 234 14.70 10.62 16.95
CA HIS A 234 15.72 11.66 17.13
C HIS A 234 16.18 12.23 15.79
N LYS A 235 16.31 11.37 14.75
CA LYS A 235 16.64 11.80 13.39
C LYS A 235 15.53 12.65 12.78
N ALA A 236 14.26 12.43 13.19
CA ALA A 236 13.10 13.20 12.77
C ALA A 236 12.92 14.52 13.54
N ASN A 237 13.82 14.85 14.51
CA ASN A 237 13.69 16.08 15.28
C ASN A 237 13.51 17.30 14.38
N LYS A 238 12.50 18.14 14.67
CA LYS A 238 12.06 19.31 13.87
C LYS A 238 11.53 18.97 12.46
N GLY A 239 11.40 17.68 12.11
CA GLY A 239 10.90 17.19 10.84
C GLY A 239 9.67 16.28 10.96
N VAL A 240 9.58 15.30 10.08
CA VAL A 240 8.48 14.34 9.97
C VAL A 240 8.96 12.93 10.26
N LEU A 241 8.27 12.25 11.18
CA LEU A 241 8.36 10.80 11.35
C LEU A 241 7.15 10.17 10.65
N PHE A 242 7.40 9.42 9.61
CA PHE A 242 6.38 8.66 8.88
C PHE A 242 6.40 7.20 9.31
N ILE A 243 5.23 6.62 9.58
CA ILE A 243 5.07 5.21 9.91
C ILE A 243 3.88 4.70 9.12
N ASP A 244 4.14 3.87 8.09
CA ASP A 244 3.09 3.14 7.39
C ASP A 244 2.75 1.87 8.18
N GLU A 245 1.52 1.41 8.04
CA GLU A 245 1.01 0.23 8.75
C GLU A 245 1.37 0.25 10.25
N ILE A 246 0.94 1.30 10.94
CA ILE A 246 1.26 1.57 12.36
C ILE A 246 1.03 0.36 13.29
N ASN A 247 0.12 -0.54 12.93
CA ASN A 247 -0.16 -1.79 13.64
C ASN A 247 0.99 -2.81 13.60
N THR A 248 1.96 -2.65 12.70
CA THR A 248 3.16 -3.52 12.64
C THR A 248 4.15 -3.23 13.75
N LEU A 249 4.08 -2.05 14.35
CA LEU A 249 4.88 -1.72 15.53
C LEU A 249 4.35 -2.46 16.76
N ARG A 250 5.26 -3.03 17.54
CA ARG A 250 4.92 -3.66 18.82
C ARG A 250 4.23 -2.66 19.76
N ILE A 251 3.32 -3.13 20.59
CA ILE A 251 2.54 -2.31 21.53
C ILE A 251 3.45 -1.50 22.46
N GLU A 252 4.54 -2.11 22.95
CA GLU A 252 5.53 -1.45 23.81
C GLU A 252 6.21 -0.28 23.08
N SER A 253 6.57 -0.47 21.80
CA SER A 253 7.14 0.61 20.98
C SER A 253 6.15 1.74 20.74
N GLN A 254 4.87 1.42 20.57
CA GLN A 254 3.80 2.44 20.44
C GLN A 254 3.62 3.24 21.75
N GLN A 255 3.76 2.62 22.93
CA GLN A 255 3.71 3.31 24.23
C GLN A 255 4.91 4.23 24.42
N GLN A 256 6.12 3.77 24.08
CA GLN A 256 7.33 4.59 24.16
C GLN A 256 7.28 5.78 23.18
N LEU A 257 6.72 5.55 21.97
CA LEU A 257 6.47 6.60 20.98
C LEU A 257 5.47 7.64 21.52
N LEU A 258 4.44 7.21 22.24
CA LEU A 258 3.50 8.11 22.91
C LEU A 258 4.22 9.01 23.92
N THR A 259 5.13 8.46 24.74
CA THR A 259 5.96 9.24 25.68
C THR A 259 6.81 10.28 24.94
N ALA A 260 7.49 9.85 23.86
CA ALA A 260 8.30 10.74 23.04
C ALA A 260 7.48 11.89 22.43
N LEU A 261 6.23 11.62 22.01
CA LEU A 261 5.30 12.63 21.49
C LEU A 261 4.79 13.60 22.56
N GLN A 262 4.74 13.16 23.83
CA GLN A 262 4.26 14.01 24.93
C GLN A 262 5.35 14.93 25.45
N GLU A 263 6.54 14.38 25.66
CA GLU A 263 7.66 15.10 26.28
C GLU A 263 8.47 15.92 25.26
N GLY A 264 8.48 15.54 23.98
CA GLY A 264 9.30 16.13 22.94
C GLY A 264 10.79 15.80 23.05
N GLU A 265 11.15 14.96 24.01
CA GLU A 265 12.49 14.44 24.22
C GLU A 265 12.43 13.00 24.74
N PHE A 266 13.43 12.18 24.40
CA PHE A 266 13.48 10.78 24.80
C PHE A 266 14.93 10.32 25.01
N PRO A 267 15.29 9.70 26.16
CA PRO A 267 16.65 9.23 26.41
C PRO A 267 16.95 7.97 25.60
N ILE A 268 18.18 7.87 25.10
CA ILE A 268 18.65 6.65 24.44
C ILE A 268 19.22 5.71 25.49
N THR A 269 18.71 4.49 25.54
CA THR A 269 19.14 3.45 26.48
C THR A 269 19.62 2.22 25.74
N GLY A 270 20.68 1.58 26.23
CA GLY A 270 21.09 0.27 25.73
C GLY A 270 20.02 -0.78 26.01
N GLN A 271 19.51 -1.44 24.97
CA GLN A 271 18.43 -2.44 25.09
C GLN A 271 18.94 -3.89 25.10
N SER A 272 20.22 -4.12 25.40
CA SER A 272 20.77 -5.46 25.45
C SER A 272 20.29 -6.22 26.68
N GLU A 273 19.34 -7.13 26.53
CA GLU A 273 18.86 -8.05 27.57
C GLU A 273 19.96 -9.04 28.05
N ARG A 274 21.11 -9.10 27.38
CA ARG A 274 22.19 -10.05 27.66
C ARG A 274 23.38 -9.45 28.39
N SER A 275 23.39 -8.17 28.69
CA SER A 275 24.49 -7.50 29.35
C SER A 275 24.23 -7.39 30.85
N SER A 276 25.00 -8.13 31.66
CA SER A 276 25.07 -7.98 33.10
C SER A 276 25.87 -6.73 33.55
N GLY A 277 26.22 -5.83 32.61
CA GLY A 277 26.91 -4.57 32.84
C GLY A 277 26.01 -3.39 33.12
N ALA A 278 26.56 -2.27 33.56
CA ALA A 278 25.83 -1.05 33.83
C ALA A 278 25.10 -0.55 32.58
N MET A 279 23.80 -0.26 32.71
CA MET A 279 22.96 0.25 31.63
C MET A 279 23.41 1.66 31.25
N VAL A 280 23.81 1.86 30.00
CA VAL A 280 24.08 3.21 29.46
C VAL A 280 22.77 3.90 29.14
N LYS A 281 22.57 5.09 29.70
CA LYS A 281 21.39 5.93 29.45
C LYS A 281 21.83 7.38 29.26
N THR A 282 21.55 7.95 28.10
CA THR A 282 21.85 9.36 27.83
C THR A 282 20.97 10.30 28.65
N THR A 283 21.39 11.56 28.81
CA THR A 283 20.42 12.62 29.11
C THR A 283 19.35 12.68 28.01
N PRO A 284 18.13 13.22 28.30
CA PRO A 284 17.08 13.29 27.31
C PRO A 284 17.56 13.90 25.98
N VAL A 285 17.24 13.26 24.86
CA VAL A 285 17.60 13.67 23.51
C VAL A 285 16.37 14.27 22.84
N PRO A 286 16.43 15.48 22.26
CA PRO A 286 15.28 16.10 21.59
C PRO A 286 14.73 15.22 20.47
N CYS A 287 13.39 15.09 20.46
CA CYS A 287 12.65 14.37 19.42
C CYS A 287 11.30 15.06 19.14
N ASN A 288 11.33 16.38 18.97
CA ASN A 288 10.14 17.17 18.63
C ASN A 288 9.87 17.06 17.12
N PHE A 289 9.12 16.04 16.74
CA PHE A 289 8.77 15.74 15.34
C PHE A 289 7.25 15.80 15.13
N VAL A 290 6.84 15.98 13.88
CA VAL A 290 5.47 15.75 13.45
C VAL A 290 5.32 14.30 13.04
N MET A 291 4.39 13.58 13.68
CA MET A 291 4.11 12.20 13.32
C MET A 291 3.05 12.14 12.23
N ILE A 292 3.33 11.37 11.19
CA ILE A 292 2.34 10.94 10.20
C ILE A 292 2.23 9.42 10.28
N ALA A 293 1.14 8.95 10.88
CA ALA A 293 0.77 7.56 10.90
C ALA A 293 -0.08 7.23 9.68
N ALA A 294 0.20 6.13 9.01
CA ALA A 294 -0.57 5.68 7.86
C ALA A 294 -1.00 4.22 8.03
N GLY A 295 -2.03 3.81 7.30
CA GLY A 295 -2.50 2.44 7.27
C GLY A 295 -3.87 2.31 6.61
N ASN A 296 -4.41 1.10 6.63
CA ASN A 296 -5.80 0.79 6.28
C ASN A 296 -6.70 0.81 7.53
N LEU A 297 -7.99 0.50 7.39
CA LEU A 297 -8.91 0.45 8.53
C LEU A 297 -8.53 -0.61 9.57
N ASP A 298 -7.92 -1.71 9.16
CA ASP A 298 -7.48 -2.77 10.06
C ASP A 298 -6.24 -2.35 10.87
N ALA A 299 -5.35 -1.56 10.25
CA ALA A 299 -4.23 -0.96 10.95
C ALA A 299 -4.69 -0.08 12.13
N VAL A 300 -5.80 0.63 11.96
CA VAL A 300 -6.40 1.45 13.03
C VAL A 300 -6.92 0.58 14.19
N LYS A 301 -7.47 -0.61 13.91
CA LYS A 301 -7.94 -1.55 14.95
C LYS A 301 -6.78 -2.12 15.77
N GLY A 302 -5.62 -2.36 15.13
CA GLY A 302 -4.40 -2.87 15.78
C GLY A 302 -3.55 -1.81 16.50
N MET A 303 -3.96 -0.56 16.49
CA MET A 303 -3.23 0.55 17.11
C MET A 303 -3.53 0.67 18.61
N HIS A 304 -2.51 1.03 19.41
CA HIS A 304 -2.69 1.30 20.83
C HIS A 304 -3.68 2.45 21.06
N PRO A 305 -4.76 2.27 21.86
CA PRO A 305 -5.83 3.25 21.99
C PRO A 305 -5.37 4.64 22.46
N ALA A 306 -4.39 4.71 23.38
CA ALA A 306 -3.87 5.97 23.88
C ALA A 306 -3.07 6.74 22.81
N LEU A 307 -2.30 6.05 21.95
CA LEU A 307 -1.58 6.67 20.84
C LEU A 307 -2.57 7.24 19.81
N ARG A 308 -3.60 6.47 19.46
CA ARG A 308 -4.68 6.95 18.59
C ARG A 308 -5.39 8.15 19.16
N SER A 309 -5.76 8.10 20.46
CA SER A 309 -6.41 9.23 21.15
C SER A 309 -5.54 10.49 21.13
N ARG A 310 -4.20 10.34 21.30
CA ARG A 310 -3.25 11.46 21.23
C ARG A 310 -3.22 12.09 19.85
N ILE A 311 -3.11 11.28 18.79
CA ILE A 311 -3.09 11.79 17.40
C ILE A 311 -4.42 12.49 17.11
N ARG A 312 -5.56 11.87 17.44
CA ARG A 312 -6.89 12.44 17.21
C ARG A 312 -7.14 13.73 18.00
N GLY A 313 -6.68 13.81 19.26
CA GLY A 313 -6.92 14.96 20.13
C GLY A 313 -6.06 16.18 19.77
N TYR A 314 -4.88 15.98 19.20
CA TYR A 314 -3.91 17.05 18.89
C TYR A 314 -3.57 17.15 17.41
N GLY A 315 -4.29 16.45 16.53
CA GLY A 315 -4.00 16.40 15.12
C GLY A 315 -5.23 16.13 14.27
N TYR A 316 -5.03 15.45 13.15
CA TYR A 316 -6.05 15.19 12.15
C TYR A 316 -6.08 13.70 11.77
N GLU A 317 -7.29 13.16 11.60
CA GLU A 317 -7.52 11.87 10.93
C GLU A 317 -8.11 12.16 9.54
N VAL A 318 -7.53 11.60 8.49
CA VAL A 318 -7.96 11.81 7.11
C VAL A 318 -8.14 10.47 6.43
N TYR A 319 -9.32 10.26 5.86
CA TYR A 319 -9.59 9.12 5.00
C TYR A 319 -9.21 9.45 3.55
N MET A 320 -8.30 8.67 2.98
CA MET A 320 -7.84 8.80 1.61
C MET A 320 -8.83 8.15 0.65
N ARG A 321 -9.26 8.90 -0.36
CA ARG A 321 -10.19 8.40 -1.38
C ARG A 321 -9.48 7.40 -2.29
N ASP A 322 -10.20 6.37 -2.72
CA ASP A 322 -9.76 5.37 -3.70
C ASP A 322 -10.13 5.73 -5.14
N SER A 323 -11.09 6.64 -5.31
CA SER A 323 -11.57 7.11 -6.60
C SER A 323 -12.00 8.57 -6.56
N MET A 324 -12.04 9.22 -7.72
CA MET A 324 -12.55 10.57 -7.95
C MET A 324 -13.55 10.60 -9.10
N GLN A 325 -14.43 11.61 -9.14
CA GLN A 325 -15.39 11.78 -10.22
C GLN A 325 -14.70 11.98 -11.58
N ASP A 326 -15.26 11.40 -12.63
CA ASP A 326 -14.77 11.52 -13.99
C ASP A 326 -15.19 12.85 -14.63
N THR A 327 -14.55 13.93 -14.23
CA THR A 327 -14.75 15.27 -14.76
C THR A 327 -13.59 15.66 -15.70
N PRO A 328 -13.79 16.61 -16.62
CA PRO A 328 -12.70 17.13 -17.47
C PRO A 328 -11.49 17.60 -16.65
N GLU A 329 -11.72 18.26 -15.51
CA GLU A 329 -10.65 18.71 -14.62
C GLU A 329 -9.86 17.53 -14.03
N ASN A 330 -10.55 16.50 -13.58
CA ASN A 330 -9.89 15.33 -12.99
C ASN A 330 -9.15 14.49 -14.05
N ARG A 331 -9.64 14.44 -15.29
CA ARG A 331 -8.90 13.84 -16.42
C ARG A 331 -7.59 14.58 -16.68
N ARG A 332 -7.58 15.93 -16.65
CA ARG A 332 -6.35 16.73 -16.75
C ARG A 332 -5.35 16.40 -15.65
N LYS A 333 -5.82 16.09 -14.43
CA LYS A 333 -4.96 15.63 -13.34
C LYS A 333 -4.30 14.29 -13.67
N ILE A 334 -5.01 13.37 -14.35
CA ILE A 334 -4.40 12.09 -14.81
C ILE A 334 -3.38 12.34 -15.94
N VAL A 335 -3.66 13.24 -16.89
CA VAL A 335 -2.68 13.65 -17.90
C VAL A 335 -1.40 14.14 -17.24
N ARG A 336 -1.54 15.04 -16.25
CA ARG A 336 -0.40 15.52 -15.44
C ARG A 336 0.30 14.39 -14.69
N PHE A 337 -0.44 13.40 -14.15
CA PHE A 337 0.15 12.25 -13.49
C PHE A 337 1.05 11.44 -14.40
N VAL A 338 0.66 11.23 -15.67
CA VAL A 338 1.51 10.56 -16.66
C VAL A 338 2.82 11.33 -16.85
N ALA A 339 2.74 12.65 -17.05
CA ALA A 339 3.93 13.51 -17.18
C ALA A 339 4.83 13.46 -15.90
N GLN A 340 4.22 13.42 -14.71
CA GLN A 340 4.94 13.29 -13.43
C GLN A 340 5.70 11.96 -13.33
N GLU A 341 5.07 10.84 -13.71
CA GLU A 341 5.73 9.52 -13.66
C GLU A 341 6.87 9.42 -14.69
N VAL A 342 6.71 10.01 -15.89
CA VAL A 342 7.79 10.09 -16.89
C VAL A 342 8.96 10.89 -16.34
N LYS A 343 8.71 12.09 -15.82
CA LYS A 343 9.74 12.95 -15.25
C LYS A 343 10.46 12.33 -14.05
N LYS A 344 9.76 11.55 -13.25
CA LYS A 344 10.30 10.87 -12.07
C LYS A 344 11.17 9.66 -12.44
N ASP A 345 10.82 8.95 -13.48
CA ASP A 345 11.55 7.76 -13.95
C ASP A 345 12.82 8.13 -14.72
N GLU A 346 12.81 9.24 -15.48
CA GLU A 346 13.90 9.79 -16.31
C GLU A 346 14.41 8.86 -17.42
N LYS A 347 13.84 7.65 -17.57
CA LYS A 347 14.32 6.64 -18.52
C LYS A 347 13.30 6.32 -19.60
N ILE A 348 12.03 6.52 -19.33
CA ILE A 348 10.94 6.18 -20.25
C ILE A 348 10.59 7.36 -21.14
N PRO A 349 10.22 7.11 -22.45
CA PRO A 349 9.81 8.16 -23.36
C PRO A 349 8.50 8.82 -22.94
N HIS A 350 8.30 10.07 -23.37
CA HIS A 350 7.04 10.78 -23.19
C HIS A 350 5.89 10.09 -23.93
N PHE A 351 4.66 10.30 -23.46
CA PHE A 351 3.46 9.64 -23.95
C PHE A 351 2.74 10.53 -24.96
N THR A 352 2.28 9.94 -26.06
CA THR A 352 1.43 10.59 -27.04
C THR A 352 -0.01 10.74 -26.50
N ALA A 353 -0.79 11.65 -27.06
CA ALA A 353 -2.16 11.92 -26.65
C ALA A 353 -3.05 10.66 -26.65
N ASP A 354 -2.95 9.81 -27.66
CA ASP A 354 -3.67 8.53 -27.76
C ASP A 354 -3.26 7.52 -26.68
N ALA A 355 -1.97 7.49 -26.29
CA ALA A 355 -1.49 6.67 -25.19
C ALA A 355 -2.06 7.13 -23.85
N VAL A 356 -2.12 8.43 -23.62
CA VAL A 356 -2.73 9.00 -22.40
C VAL A 356 -4.22 8.72 -22.34
N GLU A 357 -4.93 8.77 -23.47
CA GLU A 357 -6.34 8.37 -23.53
C GLU A 357 -6.54 6.92 -23.09
N GLU A 358 -5.65 6.01 -23.51
CA GLU A 358 -5.73 4.61 -23.12
C GLU A 358 -5.44 4.42 -21.62
N ILE A 359 -4.53 5.20 -21.04
CA ILE A 359 -4.30 5.25 -19.58
C ILE A 359 -5.55 5.74 -18.84
N ILE A 360 -6.24 6.76 -19.35
CA ILE A 360 -7.49 7.27 -18.74
C ILE A 360 -8.61 6.21 -18.84
N ARG A 361 -8.74 5.49 -19.97
CA ARG A 361 -9.69 4.38 -20.10
C ARG A 361 -9.41 3.29 -19.06
N GLU A 362 -8.14 2.95 -18.87
CA GLU A 362 -7.74 1.98 -17.86
C GLU A 362 -7.99 2.48 -16.43
N ALA A 363 -7.73 3.76 -16.15
CA ALA A 363 -8.00 4.37 -14.85
C ALA A 363 -9.52 4.38 -14.52
N ARG A 364 -10.39 4.54 -15.50
CA ARG A 364 -11.84 4.37 -15.36
C ARG A 364 -12.20 2.91 -15.08
N ARG A 365 -11.65 1.98 -15.88
CA ARG A 365 -11.91 0.55 -15.71
C ARG A 365 -11.54 0.07 -14.30
N ARG A 366 -10.37 0.48 -13.80
CA ARG A 366 -9.89 0.12 -12.45
C ARG A 366 -10.68 0.77 -11.32
N SER A 367 -11.43 1.84 -11.57
CA SER A 367 -12.28 2.42 -10.53
C SER A 367 -13.43 1.50 -10.13
N GLY A 368 -13.84 0.57 -11.02
CA GLY A 368 -14.97 -0.35 -10.80
C GLY A 368 -16.31 0.35 -10.55
N ARG A 369 -16.40 1.66 -10.81
CA ARG A 369 -17.56 2.49 -10.51
C ARG A 369 -17.86 3.47 -11.66
N LYS A 370 -19.15 3.52 -12.06
CA LYS A 370 -19.62 4.43 -13.12
C LYS A 370 -19.26 5.89 -12.83
N GLY A 371 -18.71 6.57 -13.83
CA GLY A 371 -18.38 8.00 -13.72
C GLY A 371 -17.26 8.34 -12.75
N HIS A 372 -16.39 7.37 -12.42
CA HIS A 372 -15.25 7.57 -11.55
C HIS A 372 -13.93 7.16 -12.22
N ILE A 373 -12.83 7.69 -11.69
CA ILE A 373 -11.45 7.40 -12.06
C ILE A 373 -10.72 6.93 -10.80
N THR A 374 -9.91 5.88 -10.89
CA THR A 374 -9.16 5.35 -9.74
C THR A 374 -8.13 6.34 -9.22
N LEU A 375 -7.91 6.33 -7.93
CA LEU A 375 -6.82 7.01 -7.22
C LEU A 375 -5.78 6.02 -6.67
N MET A 376 -5.87 4.74 -7.02
CA MET A 376 -4.80 3.77 -6.80
C MET A 376 -3.66 4.01 -7.81
N LEU A 377 -3.00 5.16 -7.65
CA LEU A 377 -2.04 5.67 -8.61
C LEU A 377 -0.73 4.86 -8.67
N ARG A 378 -0.42 4.06 -7.65
CA ARG A 378 0.75 3.15 -7.66
C ARG A 378 0.63 2.14 -8.80
N ASP A 379 -0.55 1.52 -8.97
CA ASP A 379 -0.78 0.48 -9.96
C ASP A 379 -0.89 1.07 -11.36
N LEU A 380 -1.50 2.25 -11.46
CA LEU A 380 -1.54 2.99 -12.73
C LEU A 380 -0.14 3.45 -13.15
N GLY A 381 0.69 3.93 -12.22
CA GLY A 381 2.10 4.26 -12.44
C GLY A 381 2.93 3.04 -12.85
N GLY A 382 2.60 1.85 -12.31
CA GLY A 382 3.18 0.58 -12.76
C GLY A 382 2.94 0.34 -14.25
N LEU A 383 1.70 0.51 -14.71
CA LEU A 383 1.34 0.37 -16.12
C LEU A 383 2.07 1.39 -17.00
N ILE A 384 2.18 2.66 -16.55
CA ILE A 384 2.89 3.72 -17.27
C ILE A 384 4.36 3.32 -17.47
N ARG A 385 5.05 2.88 -16.41
CA ARG A 385 6.46 2.46 -16.50
C ARG A 385 6.65 1.28 -17.45
N VAL A 386 5.81 0.24 -17.36
CA VAL A 386 5.90 -0.91 -18.27
C VAL A 386 5.63 -0.49 -19.72
N ALA A 387 4.68 0.43 -19.97
CA ALA A 387 4.42 0.92 -21.30
C ALA A 387 5.62 1.71 -21.89
N GLY A 388 6.28 2.52 -21.04
CA GLY A 388 7.51 3.21 -21.39
C GLY A 388 8.66 2.26 -21.67
N ASP A 389 8.81 1.19 -20.87
CA ASP A 389 9.82 0.15 -21.09
C ASP A 389 9.62 -0.59 -22.43
N VAL A 390 8.36 -0.90 -22.80
CA VAL A 390 8.02 -1.51 -24.10
C VAL A 390 8.42 -0.55 -25.23
N ALA A 391 8.05 0.73 -25.13
CA ALA A 391 8.40 1.73 -26.14
C ALA A 391 9.93 1.86 -26.29
N ARG A 392 10.67 1.84 -25.17
CA ARG A 392 12.14 1.90 -25.16
C ARG A 392 12.77 0.65 -25.78
N ALA A 393 12.19 -0.53 -25.52
CA ALA A 393 12.67 -1.78 -26.13
C ALA A 393 12.49 -1.79 -27.66
N GLU A 394 11.45 -1.12 -28.17
CA GLU A 394 11.20 -0.91 -29.59
C GLU A 394 11.97 0.30 -30.17
N ALA A 395 12.82 0.97 -29.37
CA ALA A 395 13.54 2.21 -29.74
C ALA A 395 12.59 3.32 -30.27
N SER A 396 11.36 3.37 -29.77
CA SER A 396 10.36 4.37 -30.14
C SER A 396 10.67 5.70 -29.45
N GLU A 397 10.57 6.81 -30.18
CA GLU A 397 10.76 8.17 -29.63
C GLU A 397 9.70 8.51 -28.57
N TYR A 398 8.47 8.03 -28.76
CA TYR A 398 7.33 8.28 -27.86
C TYR A 398 6.61 6.98 -27.49
N THR A 399 5.99 6.98 -26.32
CA THR A 399 5.13 5.88 -25.88
C THR A 399 3.72 6.06 -26.49
N THR A 400 3.30 5.16 -27.40
CA THR A 400 2.02 5.20 -28.11
C THR A 400 0.96 4.32 -27.46
N ALA A 401 -0.29 4.42 -27.87
CA ALA A 401 -1.39 3.56 -27.40
C ALA A 401 -1.10 2.06 -27.60
N LYS A 402 -0.35 1.67 -28.64
CA LYS A 402 0.06 0.27 -28.88
C LYS A 402 0.92 -0.25 -27.74
N HIS A 403 1.88 0.55 -27.26
CA HIS A 403 2.76 0.19 -26.15
C HIS A 403 1.95 0.04 -24.84
N VAL A 404 0.97 0.92 -24.60
CA VAL A 404 0.08 0.79 -23.41
C VAL A 404 -0.74 -0.49 -23.48
N ILE A 405 -1.29 -0.85 -24.65
CA ILE A 405 -2.07 -2.08 -24.83
C ILE A 405 -1.17 -3.32 -24.63
N ALA A 406 0.07 -3.31 -25.14
CA ALA A 406 1.04 -4.37 -24.89
C ALA A 406 1.41 -4.46 -23.41
N ALA A 407 1.63 -3.33 -22.74
CA ALA A 407 1.95 -3.24 -21.33
C ALA A 407 0.82 -3.81 -20.44
N LYS A 408 -0.45 -3.62 -20.78
CA LYS A 408 -1.58 -4.22 -20.05
C LYS A 408 -1.49 -5.75 -19.99
N LYS A 409 -0.96 -6.38 -21.03
CA LYS A 409 -0.76 -7.84 -21.08
C LYS A 409 0.44 -8.29 -20.24
N MET A 410 1.48 -7.45 -20.16
CA MET A 410 2.72 -7.74 -19.42
C MET A 410 2.62 -7.39 -17.93
N ALA A 411 1.96 -6.28 -17.58
CA ALA A 411 1.80 -5.79 -16.21
C ALA A 411 0.63 -6.43 -15.46
N ARG A 412 0.35 -7.69 -15.73
CA ARG A 412 -0.68 -8.46 -15.00
C ARG A 412 -0.22 -8.81 -13.61
N SER A 413 -1.12 -8.69 -12.62
CA SER A 413 -0.85 -9.17 -11.28
C SER A 413 -0.68 -10.70 -11.23
N VAL A 414 -0.05 -11.22 -10.17
CA VAL A 414 0.11 -12.66 -9.98
C VAL A 414 -1.27 -13.33 -9.90
N GLU A 415 -2.24 -12.68 -9.28
CA GLU A 415 -3.63 -13.14 -9.16
C GLU A 415 -4.28 -13.25 -10.54
N GLN A 416 -4.06 -12.30 -11.44
CA GLN A 416 -4.54 -12.37 -12.82
C GLN A 416 -3.90 -13.51 -13.61
N GLN A 417 -2.60 -13.72 -13.45
CA GLN A 417 -1.89 -14.82 -14.10
C GLN A 417 -2.35 -16.19 -13.58
N LEU A 418 -2.53 -16.31 -12.25
CA LEU A 418 -3.09 -17.52 -11.63
C LEU A 418 -4.51 -17.79 -12.10
N THR A 419 -5.35 -16.74 -12.16
CA THR A 419 -6.74 -16.86 -12.62
C THR A 419 -6.80 -17.37 -14.07
N ASP A 420 -5.95 -16.86 -14.96
CA ASP A 420 -5.89 -17.33 -16.36
C ASP A 420 -5.48 -18.82 -16.40
N GLN A 421 -4.49 -19.26 -15.61
CA GLN A 421 -4.13 -20.68 -15.50
C GLN A 421 -5.25 -21.53 -14.88
N TYR A 422 -5.97 -21.02 -13.89
CA TYR A 422 -7.12 -21.73 -13.32
C TYR A 422 -8.26 -21.87 -14.32
N LEU A 423 -8.55 -20.82 -15.09
CA LEU A 423 -9.58 -20.87 -16.15
C LEU A 423 -9.20 -21.89 -17.22
N GLU A 424 -7.93 -21.91 -17.66
CA GLU A 424 -7.43 -22.88 -18.64
C GLU A 424 -7.57 -24.32 -18.12
N ARG A 425 -7.05 -24.62 -16.93
CA ARG A 425 -7.19 -25.95 -16.30
C ARG A 425 -8.65 -26.34 -16.08
N ARG A 426 -9.50 -25.45 -15.59
CA ARG A 426 -10.92 -25.73 -15.37
C ARG A 426 -11.67 -26.00 -16.66
N ARG A 427 -11.28 -25.35 -17.74
CA ARG A 427 -11.80 -25.59 -19.08
C ARG A 427 -11.38 -26.98 -19.57
N ASP A 428 -10.10 -27.35 -19.43
CA ASP A 428 -9.56 -28.64 -19.82
C ASP A 428 -10.20 -29.80 -19.06
N TYR A 429 -10.46 -29.62 -17.76
CA TYR A 429 -11.14 -30.61 -16.91
C TYR A 429 -12.67 -30.50 -16.91
N GLN A 430 -13.26 -29.65 -17.76
CA GLN A 430 -14.71 -29.41 -17.84
C GLN A 430 -15.38 -29.16 -16.46
N MET A 431 -14.67 -28.47 -15.57
CA MET A 431 -15.17 -28.19 -14.21
C MET A 431 -16.39 -27.27 -14.21
N PHE A 432 -16.52 -26.41 -15.22
CA PHE A 432 -17.74 -25.64 -15.49
C PHE A 432 -18.29 -25.97 -16.88
N ARG A 433 -19.57 -25.79 -17.06
CA ARG A 433 -20.24 -25.96 -18.35
C ARG A 433 -20.68 -24.60 -18.88
N ASN A 434 -20.51 -24.38 -20.17
CA ASN A 434 -20.93 -23.16 -20.86
C ASN A 434 -22.04 -23.43 -21.89
N THR A 435 -22.52 -24.68 -21.97
CA THR A 435 -23.61 -25.09 -22.87
C THR A 435 -24.44 -26.19 -22.19
N GLY A 436 -25.68 -26.37 -22.65
CA GLY A 436 -26.60 -27.36 -22.12
C GLY A 436 -27.44 -26.87 -20.95
N ALA A 437 -28.13 -27.79 -20.29
CA ALA A 437 -29.04 -27.54 -19.21
C ALA A 437 -28.84 -28.57 -18.10
N GLU A 438 -28.72 -28.16 -16.84
CA GLU A 438 -28.55 -29.04 -15.68
C GLU A 438 -29.40 -28.58 -14.51
N VAL A 439 -29.96 -29.53 -13.76
CA VAL A 439 -30.71 -29.25 -12.53
C VAL A 439 -29.72 -29.04 -11.39
N GLY A 440 -29.97 -28.05 -10.55
CA GLY A 440 -29.17 -27.76 -9.36
C GLY A 440 -27.76 -27.21 -9.63
N ARG A 441 -27.38 -26.90 -10.86
CA ARG A 441 -26.05 -26.39 -11.19
C ARG A 441 -26.10 -25.01 -11.81
N VAL A 442 -25.24 -24.10 -11.32
CA VAL A 442 -25.16 -22.69 -11.73
C VAL A 442 -23.73 -22.25 -11.86
N ASN A 443 -23.42 -21.43 -12.86
CA ASN A 443 -22.15 -20.74 -12.98
C ASN A 443 -22.20 -19.41 -12.22
N GLY A 444 -21.72 -19.39 -10.98
CA GLY A 444 -21.50 -18.19 -10.20
C GLY A 444 -20.23 -17.45 -10.63
N LEU A 445 -20.12 -16.17 -10.27
CA LEU A 445 -18.96 -15.36 -10.54
C LEU A 445 -18.40 -14.80 -9.23
N ALA A 446 -17.10 -14.95 -9.03
CA ALA A 446 -16.38 -14.41 -7.87
C ALA A 446 -15.17 -13.56 -8.29
N VAL A 447 -14.54 -12.89 -7.35
CA VAL A 447 -13.29 -12.15 -7.54
C VAL A 447 -12.18 -12.83 -6.73
N MET A 448 -11.01 -12.94 -7.31
CA MET A 448 -9.78 -13.37 -6.66
C MET A 448 -8.83 -12.17 -6.61
N GLY A 449 -8.48 -11.71 -5.40
CA GLY A 449 -7.81 -10.43 -5.23
C GLY A 449 -8.68 -9.24 -5.71
N ASP A 450 -8.06 -8.12 -6.01
CA ASP A 450 -8.79 -6.88 -6.32
C ASP A 450 -9.28 -6.77 -7.77
N ASP A 451 -8.64 -7.48 -8.73
CA ASP A 451 -8.81 -7.21 -10.18
C ASP A 451 -9.03 -8.47 -11.04
N SER A 452 -9.21 -9.64 -10.43
CA SER A 452 -9.32 -10.91 -11.17
C SER A 452 -10.65 -11.59 -10.94
N GLY A 453 -11.44 -11.78 -11.99
CA GLY A 453 -12.67 -12.55 -11.95
C GLY A 453 -12.45 -14.05 -12.15
N VAL A 454 -13.31 -14.87 -11.56
CA VAL A 454 -13.31 -16.33 -11.76
C VAL A 454 -14.73 -16.85 -11.87
N VAL A 455 -14.92 -17.85 -12.74
CA VAL A 455 -16.16 -18.64 -12.81
C VAL A 455 -16.14 -19.68 -11.69
N LEU A 456 -17.15 -19.66 -10.86
CA LEU A 456 -17.31 -20.50 -9.68
C LEU A 456 -18.57 -21.37 -9.82
N PRO A 457 -18.47 -22.62 -10.25
CA PRO A 457 -19.62 -23.51 -10.32
C PRO A 457 -20.18 -23.82 -8.91
N ILE A 458 -21.48 -23.67 -8.76
CA ILE A 458 -22.23 -23.97 -7.55
C ILE A 458 -23.21 -25.08 -7.88
N VAL A 459 -23.22 -26.13 -7.05
CA VAL A 459 -24.14 -27.27 -7.19
C VAL A 459 -24.96 -27.38 -5.93
N ALA A 460 -26.27 -27.52 -6.09
CA ALA A 460 -27.21 -27.82 -5.03
C ALA A 460 -27.85 -29.19 -5.26
N GLU A 461 -27.97 -29.97 -4.20
CA GLU A 461 -28.58 -31.30 -4.21
C GLU A 461 -29.54 -31.40 -3.02
N ILE A 462 -30.70 -32.03 -3.22
CA ILE A 462 -31.69 -32.21 -2.20
C ILE A 462 -31.73 -33.67 -1.78
N THR A 463 -31.60 -33.92 -0.48
CA THR A 463 -31.66 -35.26 0.09
C THR A 463 -32.75 -35.32 1.19
N PRO A 464 -33.31 -36.52 1.49
CA PRO A 464 -34.17 -36.67 2.65
C PRO A 464 -33.44 -36.29 3.94
N ALA A 465 -34.09 -35.51 4.81
CA ALA A 465 -33.52 -35.13 6.09
C ALA A 465 -33.35 -36.35 7.03
N GLN A 466 -32.29 -36.35 7.82
CA GLN A 466 -32.06 -37.38 8.84
C GLN A 466 -33.10 -37.33 9.97
N SER A 467 -33.71 -36.18 10.22
CA SER A 467 -34.79 -35.97 11.20
C SER A 467 -36.01 -35.38 10.51
N LYS A 468 -37.16 -35.95 10.76
CA LYS A 468 -38.44 -35.43 10.22
C LYS A 468 -38.87 -34.08 10.78
N GLN A 469 -38.10 -33.51 11.70
CA GLN A 469 -38.45 -32.27 12.40
C GLN A 469 -37.59 -31.08 12.02
N GLU A 470 -36.44 -31.27 11.35
CA GLU A 470 -35.52 -30.18 11.07
C GLU A 470 -34.63 -30.48 9.87
N GLY A 471 -35.02 -29.99 8.68
CA GLY A 471 -34.17 -29.98 7.49
C GLY A 471 -33.01 -29.00 7.63
N ARG A 472 -31.81 -29.41 7.20
CA ARG A 472 -30.59 -28.63 7.35
C ARG A 472 -30.11 -28.11 6.00
N VAL A 473 -29.50 -26.91 6.01
CA VAL A 473 -28.72 -26.41 4.87
C VAL A 473 -27.25 -26.63 5.17
N ILE A 474 -26.60 -27.44 4.35
CA ILE A 474 -25.23 -27.86 4.49
C ILE A 474 -24.43 -27.29 3.31
N ALA A 475 -23.58 -26.32 3.60
CA ALA A 475 -22.73 -25.69 2.58
C ALA A 475 -21.27 -26.13 2.74
N THR A 476 -20.64 -26.53 1.63
CA THR A 476 -19.25 -27.00 1.57
C THR A 476 -18.45 -26.23 0.51
N GLY A 477 -17.12 -26.12 0.67
CA GLY A 477 -16.23 -25.42 -0.26
C GLY A 477 -15.49 -24.25 0.35
N LEU A 478 -14.99 -24.38 1.61
CA LEU A 478 -14.18 -23.37 2.30
C LEU A 478 -14.86 -21.97 2.36
N LEU A 479 -16.14 -21.93 2.77
CA LEU A 479 -16.88 -20.70 2.90
C LEU A 479 -16.47 -19.95 4.17
N LYS A 480 -16.21 -18.64 4.04
CA LYS A 480 -15.98 -17.74 5.17
C LYS A 480 -17.32 -17.18 5.70
N GLU A 481 -17.28 -16.42 6.79
CA GLU A 481 -18.46 -15.98 7.55
C GLU A 481 -19.54 -15.32 6.70
N ILE A 482 -19.19 -14.32 5.87
CA ILE A 482 -20.14 -13.57 5.04
C ILE A 482 -20.83 -14.49 4.01
N ALA A 483 -20.10 -15.43 3.43
CA ALA A 483 -20.67 -16.39 2.49
C ALA A 483 -21.61 -17.38 3.18
N LEU A 484 -21.33 -17.77 4.43
CA LEU A 484 -22.23 -18.58 5.24
C LEU A 484 -23.52 -17.83 5.61
N GLU A 485 -23.42 -16.54 5.97
CA GLU A 485 -24.59 -15.69 6.19
C GLU A 485 -25.44 -15.55 4.93
N ALA A 486 -24.81 -15.43 3.75
CA ALA A 486 -25.53 -15.40 2.47
C ALA A 486 -26.34 -16.70 2.24
N VAL A 487 -25.77 -17.86 2.56
CA VAL A 487 -26.49 -19.15 2.50
C VAL A 487 -27.69 -19.17 3.46
N GLN A 488 -27.55 -18.63 4.68
CA GLN A 488 -28.64 -18.54 5.65
C GLN A 488 -29.77 -17.61 5.17
N ASN A 489 -29.42 -16.45 4.60
CA ASN A 489 -30.40 -15.52 4.04
C ASN A 489 -31.18 -16.13 2.86
N VAL A 490 -30.48 -16.85 1.98
CA VAL A 490 -31.12 -17.59 0.89
C VAL A 490 -32.03 -18.67 1.41
N SER A 491 -31.64 -19.39 2.47
CA SER A 491 -32.49 -20.43 3.11
C SER A 491 -33.78 -19.85 3.65
N ALA A 492 -33.73 -18.69 4.31
CA ALA A 492 -34.90 -17.99 4.79
C ALA A 492 -35.84 -17.58 3.64
N LEU A 493 -35.25 -17.12 2.52
CA LEU A 493 -36.02 -16.77 1.33
C LEU A 493 -36.71 -17.98 0.70
N ILE A 494 -36.02 -19.12 0.58
CA ILE A 494 -36.53 -20.35 0.01
C ILE A 494 -37.69 -20.88 0.84
N LYS A 495 -37.58 -20.93 2.19
CA LYS A 495 -38.66 -21.29 3.09
C LYS A 495 -39.90 -20.42 2.88
N LYS A 496 -39.74 -19.15 2.59
CA LYS A 496 -40.83 -18.24 2.28
C LYS A 496 -41.47 -18.51 0.92
N PHE A 497 -40.71 -18.88 -0.09
CA PHE A 497 -41.19 -19.04 -1.47
C PHE A 497 -41.73 -20.43 -1.78
N SER A 498 -41.16 -21.50 -1.22
CA SER A 498 -41.64 -22.85 -1.50
C SER A 498 -43.07 -23.12 -0.96
N GLY A 499 -43.49 -22.41 0.09
CA GLY A 499 -44.80 -22.62 0.71
C GLY A 499 -44.98 -24.07 1.26
N GLU A 500 -44.04 -24.95 0.98
CA GLU A 500 -43.96 -26.33 1.45
C GLU A 500 -43.07 -26.41 2.68
N ASP A 501 -43.41 -27.36 3.53
CA ASP A 501 -42.59 -27.69 4.69
C ASP A 501 -41.32 -28.43 4.24
N ILE A 502 -40.19 -27.68 4.12
CA ILE A 502 -38.90 -28.26 3.76
C ILE A 502 -38.15 -28.87 4.97
N THR A 503 -38.85 -29.08 6.08
CA THR A 503 -38.28 -29.70 7.29
C THR A 503 -37.92 -31.17 7.08
N ASP A 504 -38.45 -31.81 6.06
CA ASP A 504 -38.16 -33.20 5.67
C ASP A 504 -37.02 -33.34 4.65
N LYS A 505 -36.36 -32.23 4.24
CA LYS A 505 -35.32 -32.19 3.21
C LYS A 505 -34.06 -31.53 3.72
N ASP A 506 -32.92 -32.16 3.49
CA ASP A 506 -31.60 -31.54 3.66
C ASP A 506 -31.14 -30.95 2.31
N VAL A 507 -30.66 -29.69 2.34
CA VAL A 507 -30.17 -28.98 1.18
C VAL A 507 -28.61 -28.96 1.23
N HIS A 508 -27.99 -29.64 0.31
CA HIS A 508 -26.54 -29.63 0.18
C HIS A 508 -26.11 -28.63 -0.90
N ILE A 509 -25.21 -27.73 -0.56
CA ILE A 509 -24.65 -26.71 -1.47
C ILE A 509 -23.15 -26.91 -1.54
N GLN A 510 -22.62 -27.08 -2.73
CA GLN A 510 -21.18 -27.25 -2.94
C GLN A 510 -20.65 -26.20 -3.91
N PHE A 511 -19.58 -25.53 -3.50
CA PHE A 511 -18.77 -24.66 -4.36
C PHE A 511 -17.63 -25.47 -4.92
N ILE A 512 -17.58 -25.66 -6.24
CA ILE A 512 -16.62 -26.55 -6.88
C ILE A 512 -15.33 -25.80 -7.17
N GLY A 513 -14.19 -26.38 -6.74
CA GLY A 513 -12.84 -25.88 -7.08
C GLY A 513 -12.44 -24.61 -6.31
N THR A 514 -12.90 -24.43 -5.08
CA THR A 514 -12.49 -23.36 -4.19
C THR A 514 -11.26 -23.79 -3.38
N TYR A 515 -10.09 -23.23 -3.71
CA TYR A 515 -8.82 -23.56 -3.01
C TYR A 515 -8.45 -22.52 -1.95
N GLU A 516 -8.92 -21.28 -2.06
CA GLU A 516 -8.55 -20.16 -1.19
C GLU A 516 -9.69 -19.67 -0.26
N GLY A 517 -10.85 -20.34 -0.32
CA GLY A 517 -12.04 -19.89 0.41
C GLY A 517 -12.85 -18.84 -0.36
N VAL A 518 -14.16 -18.87 -0.17
CA VAL A 518 -15.12 -17.90 -0.74
C VAL A 518 -15.56 -16.95 0.35
N GLU A 519 -15.44 -15.67 0.09
CA GLU A 519 -15.88 -14.60 0.98
C GLU A 519 -16.80 -13.63 0.23
N GLY A 520 -17.76 -13.06 0.97
CA GLY A 520 -18.73 -12.12 0.41
C GLY A 520 -20.04 -12.80 0.02
N ASP A 521 -21.05 -11.96 -0.18
CA ASP A 521 -22.44 -12.32 -0.45
C ASP A 521 -22.79 -12.30 -1.95
N SER A 522 -21.83 -12.02 -2.82
CA SER A 522 -22.04 -11.83 -4.26
C SER A 522 -22.46 -13.09 -5.03
N ALA A 523 -22.42 -14.26 -4.39
CA ALA A 523 -22.91 -15.53 -4.91
C ALA A 523 -24.38 -15.83 -4.53
N SER A 524 -25.05 -14.96 -3.79
CA SER A 524 -26.38 -15.22 -3.22
C SER A 524 -27.43 -15.57 -4.29
N ILE A 525 -27.47 -14.84 -5.42
CA ILE A 525 -28.40 -15.18 -6.51
C ILE A 525 -28.08 -16.51 -7.15
N SER A 526 -26.81 -16.88 -7.24
CA SER A 526 -26.36 -18.16 -7.79
C SER A 526 -26.77 -19.32 -6.88
N ILE A 527 -26.60 -19.16 -5.57
CA ILE A 527 -27.01 -20.13 -4.55
C ILE A 527 -28.53 -20.32 -4.60
N ALA A 528 -29.29 -19.23 -4.60
CA ALA A 528 -30.74 -19.26 -4.64
C ALA A 528 -31.25 -19.98 -5.90
N THR A 529 -30.68 -19.67 -7.06
CA THR A 529 -31.04 -20.29 -8.34
C THR A 529 -30.72 -21.79 -8.34
N ALA A 530 -29.55 -22.20 -7.83
CA ALA A 530 -29.17 -23.61 -7.76
C ALA A 530 -30.12 -24.39 -6.84
N VAL A 531 -30.43 -23.87 -5.65
CA VAL A 531 -31.33 -24.53 -4.68
C VAL A 531 -32.75 -24.60 -5.20
N ILE A 532 -33.29 -23.51 -5.76
CA ILE A 532 -34.66 -23.51 -6.35
C ILE A 532 -34.73 -24.47 -7.53
N SER A 533 -33.74 -24.51 -8.39
CA SER A 533 -33.64 -25.46 -9.49
C SER A 533 -33.65 -26.92 -9.00
N ALA A 534 -32.90 -27.23 -7.95
CA ALA A 534 -32.85 -28.58 -7.36
C ALA A 534 -34.17 -28.97 -6.67
N LEU A 535 -34.83 -28.03 -5.95
CA LEU A 535 -36.10 -28.25 -5.25
C LEU A 535 -37.24 -28.53 -6.23
N GLU A 536 -37.33 -27.75 -7.28
CA GLU A 536 -38.41 -27.77 -8.26
C GLU A 536 -38.11 -28.69 -9.47
N ASP A 537 -36.93 -29.31 -9.51
CA ASP A 537 -36.47 -30.14 -10.63
C ASP A 537 -36.61 -29.42 -11.98
N VAL A 538 -36.12 -28.17 -12.03
CA VAL A 538 -36.11 -27.30 -13.23
C VAL A 538 -34.69 -27.00 -13.65
N PRO A 539 -34.29 -27.36 -14.90
CA PRO A 539 -32.90 -27.20 -15.32
C PRO A 539 -32.51 -25.73 -15.54
N VAL A 540 -31.26 -25.42 -15.22
CA VAL A 540 -30.61 -24.12 -15.43
C VAL A 540 -29.82 -24.14 -16.73
N ASP A 541 -29.93 -23.07 -17.53
CA ASP A 541 -29.14 -22.84 -18.73
C ASP A 541 -27.67 -22.63 -18.37
N GLN A 542 -26.79 -23.52 -18.81
CA GLN A 542 -25.37 -23.45 -18.52
C GLN A 542 -24.62 -22.40 -19.36
N SER A 543 -25.25 -21.80 -20.38
CA SER A 543 -24.72 -20.63 -21.09
C SER A 543 -24.83 -19.32 -20.31
N VAL A 544 -25.45 -19.39 -19.12
CA VAL A 544 -25.67 -18.25 -18.22
C VAL A 544 -24.69 -18.32 -17.04
N ALA A 545 -24.06 -17.18 -16.73
CA ALA A 545 -23.40 -16.97 -15.44
C ALA A 545 -24.06 -15.80 -14.71
N MET A 546 -23.88 -15.74 -13.39
CA MET A 546 -24.53 -14.72 -12.61
C MET A 546 -23.73 -14.30 -11.38
N THR A 547 -23.90 -13.02 -10.99
CA THR A 547 -23.39 -12.46 -9.74
C THR A 547 -24.38 -11.46 -9.16
N GLY A 548 -24.52 -11.42 -7.86
CA GLY A 548 -25.39 -10.49 -7.16
C GLY A 548 -25.62 -10.94 -5.72
N SER A 549 -25.74 -9.98 -4.82
CA SER A 549 -26.25 -10.21 -3.47
C SER A 549 -27.78 -10.28 -3.48
N LEU A 550 -28.36 -10.91 -2.48
CA LEU A 550 -29.80 -11.14 -2.41
C LEU A 550 -30.34 -10.75 -1.03
N SER A 551 -31.28 -9.82 -1.00
CA SER A 551 -31.98 -9.47 0.22
C SER A 551 -32.95 -10.59 0.63
N VAL A 552 -33.32 -10.67 1.92
CA VAL A 552 -34.34 -11.60 2.44
C VAL A 552 -35.75 -11.35 1.86
N ARG A 553 -35.91 -10.27 1.08
CA ARG A 553 -37.13 -9.95 0.33
C ARG A 553 -37.11 -10.43 -1.11
N GLY A 554 -35.95 -10.89 -1.61
CA GLY A 554 -35.77 -11.34 -2.98
C GLY A 554 -35.32 -10.23 -3.95
N GLU A 555 -34.86 -9.08 -3.44
CA GLU A 555 -34.27 -7.99 -4.23
C GLU A 555 -32.81 -8.30 -4.51
N VAL A 556 -32.38 -8.07 -5.75
CA VAL A 556 -30.98 -8.22 -6.14
C VAL A 556 -30.22 -6.93 -5.82
N LEU A 557 -29.21 -7.05 -4.99
CA LEU A 557 -28.40 -5.93 -4.50
C LEU A 557 -27.06 -5.82 -5.25
N PRO A 558 -26.51 -4.60 -5.39
CA PRO A 558 -25.25 -4.37 -6.07
C PRO A 558 -24.08 -5.03 -5.36
N VAL A 559 -23.04 -5.41 -6.16
CA VAL A 559 -21.85 -6.10 -5.70
C VAL A 559 -20.59 -5.45 -6.25
N GLY A 560 -19.45 -5.69 -5.60
CA GLY A 560 -18.14 -5.22 -6.07
C GLY A 560 -17.56 -6.08 -7.20
N GLY A 561 -16.61 -5.49 -7.97
CA GLY A 561 -15.80 -6.21 -8.94
C GLY A 561 -16.59 -6.79 -10.12
N VAL A 562 -17.63 -6.12 -10.61
CA VAL A 562 -18.51 -6.66 -11.67
C VAL A 562 -17.77 -6.76 -13.00
N THR A 563 -16.94 -5.77 -13.38
CA THR A 563 -16.16 -5.80 -14.61
C THR A 563 -15.26 -7.04 -14.72
N PRO A 564 -14.36 -7.35 -13.76
CA PRO A 564 -13.53 -8.55 -13.84
C PRO A 564 -14.34 -9.85 -13.81
N LYS A 565 -15.50 -9.90 -13.13
CA LYS A 565 -16.40 -11.05 -13.14
C LYS A 565 -16.98 -11.32 -14.53
N VAL A 566 -17.45 -10.27 -15.23
CA VAL A 566 -17.98 -10.35 -16.57
C VAL A 566 -16.88 -10.76 -17.57
N GLU A 567 -15.67 -10.18 -17.45
CA GLU A 567 -14.53 -10.57 -18.30
C GLU A 567 -14.13 -12.04 -18.10
N ALA A 568 -14.19 -12.56 -16.87
CA ALA A 568 -13.91 -13.97 -16.60
C ALA A 568 -14.96 -14.90 -17.23
N ALA A 569 -16.24 -14.55 -17.19
CA ALA A 569 -17.29 -15.29 -17.85
C ALA A 569 -17.10 -15.28 -19.38
N ALA A 570 -16.75 -14.13 -19.96
CA ALA A 570 -16.43 -14.02 -21.40
C ALA A 570 -15.25 -14.91 -21.81
N LYS A 571 -14.17 -14.92 -21.04
CA LYS A 571 -13.00 -15.82 -21.24
C LYS A 571 -13.38 -17.29 -21.13
N ALA A 572 -14.33 -17.64 -20.26
CA ALA A 572 -14.84 -19.00 -20.12
C ALA A 572 -15.77 -19.43 -21.27
N GLY A 573 -16.12 -18.53 -22.20
CA GLY A 573 -17.03 -18.77 -23.32
C GLY A 573 -18.51 -18.76 -22.91
N ILE A 574 -18.83 -18.15 -21.78
CA ILE A 574 -20.22 -17.93 -21.34
C ILE A 574 -20.75 -16.68 -22.04
N THR A 575 -21.92 -16.79 -22.64
CA THR A 575 -22.46 -15.74 -23.53
C THR A 575 -23.47 -14.83 -22.87
N ARG A 576 -24.14 -15.27 -21.79
CA ARG A 576 -25.18 -14.50 -21.09
C ARG A 576 -24.80 -14.30 -19.62
N ILE A 577 -24.80 -13.08 -19.15
CA ILE A 577 -24.33 -12.74 -17.80
C ILE A 577 -25.38 -11.90 -17.08
N LEU A 578 -25.91 -12.43 -15.97
CA LEU A 578 -26.85 -11.73 -15.10
C LEU A 578 -26.07 -10.93 -14.05
N ILE A 579 -26.34 -9.64 -13.96
CA ILE A 579 -25.74 -8.73 -13.00
C ILE A 579 -26.82 -7.89 -12.30
N PRO A 580 -26.56 -7.36 -11.10
CA PRO A 580 -27.49 -6.40 -10.49
C PRO A 580 -27.71 -5.18 -11.38
N LYS A 581 -28.95 -4.71 -11.48
CA LYS A 581 -29.31 -3.55 -12.30
C LYS A 581 -28.52 -2.30 -11.92
N ASP A 582 -28.29 -2.10 -10.62
CA ASP A 582 -27.52 -0.96 -10.12
C ASP A 582 -26.05 -0.98 -10.56
N ASN A 583 -25.52 -2.16 -10.90
CA ASN A 583 -24.15 -2.31 -11.45
C ASN A 583 -24.08 -2.23 -12.98
N GLU A 584 -25.18 -2.07 -13.70
CA GLU A 584 -25.16 -2.01 -15.17
C GLU A 584 -24.16 -0.97 -15.71
N GLY A 585 -24.10 0.17 -15.03
CA GLY A 585 -23.18 1.24 -15.42
C GLY A 585 -21.73 1.05 -15.00
N ASP A 586 -21.43 0.10 -14.10
CA ASP A 586 -20.09 -0.15 -13.61
C ASP A 586 -19.30 -1.09 -14.52
N VAL A 587 -19.96 -1.74 -15.49
CA VAL A 587 -19.34 -2.69 -16.42
C VAL A 587 -18.61 -1.94 -17.52
N MET A 588 -17.27 -2.02 -17.49
CA MET A 588 -16.38 -1.41 -18.48
C MET A 588 -15.51 -2.47 -19.15
N LEU A 589 -16.08 -3.13 -20.14
CA LEU A 589 -15.40 -4.22 -20.86
C LEU A 589 -14.34 -3.69 -21.83
N GLU A 590 -13.25 -4.46 -21.93
CA GLU A 590 -12.31 -4.33 -23.04
C GLU A 590 -13.02 -4.59 -24.39
N LYS A 591 -12.53 -3.95 -25.46
CA LYS A 591 -13.13 -4.03 -26.80
C LYS A 591 -13.35 -5.49 -27.26
N GLN A 592 -12.43 -6.37 -26.94
CA GLN A 592 -12.49 -7.79 -27.35
C GLN A 592 -13.65 -8.59 -26.72
N TYR A 593 -14.23 -8.12 -25.61
CA TYR A 593 -15.33 -8.82 -24.92
C TYR A 593 -16.70 -8.21 -25.17
N LYS A 594 -16.78 -6.97 -25.73
CA LYS A 594 -18.04 -6.24 -25.90
C LYS A 594 -19.06 -6.97 -26.75
N ASP A 595 -18.59 -7.67 -27.79
CA ASP A 595 -19.44 -8.35 -28.76
C ASP A 595 -19.59 -9.85 -28.46
N THR A 596 -18.92 -10.37 -27.43
CA THR A 596 -18.92 -11.79 -27.07
C THR A 596 -19.93 -12.16 -26.00
N VAL A 597 -20.39 -11.20 -25.21
CA VAL A 597 -21.29 -11.43 -24.08
C VAL A 597 -22.50 -10.49 -24.09
N GLN A 598 -23.65 -11.02 -23.71
CA GLN A 598 -24.86 -10.28 -23.44
C GLN A 598 -25.01 -10.06 -21.93
N ILE A 599 -24.99 -8.81 -21.51
CA ILE A 599 -25.21 -8.43 -20.11
C ILE A 599 -26.71 -8.25 -19.90
N ILE A 600 -27.27 -8.90 -18.89
CA ILE A 600 -28.68 -8.84 -18.53
C ILE A 600 -28.79 -8.29 -17.11
N PRO A 601 -29.19 -7.02 -16.94
CA PRO A 601 -29.42 -6.43 -15.63
C PRO A 601 -30.70 -7.00 -15.01
N VAL A 602 -30.62 -7.37 -13.71
CA VAL A 602 -31.73 -7.95 -12.93
C VAL A 602 -31.90 -7.24 -11.60
N SER A 603 -33.16 -7.06 -11.17
CA SER A 603 -33.54 -6.37 -9.94
C SER A 603 -34.12 -7.31 -8.89
N SER A 604 -34.57 -8.49 -9.27
CA SER A 604 -35.25 -9.46 -8.41
C SER A 604 -34.83 -10.89 -8.71
N ILE A 605 -34.93 -11.77 -7.70
CA ILE A 605 -34.68 -13.21 -7.88
C ILE A 605 -35.61 -13.80 -8.96
N ARG A 606 -36.81 -13.29 -9.12
CA ARG A 606 -37.72 -13.69 -10.18
C ARG A 606 -37.13 -13.44 -11.57
N GLU A 607 -36.58 -12.24 -11.84
CA GLU A 607 -35.94 -11.93 -13.11
C GLU A 607 -34.70 -12.81 -13.33
N VAL A 608 -33.95 -13.15 -12.26
CA VAL A 608 -32.85 -14.11 -12.33
C VAL A 608 -33.34 -15.48 -12.81
N LEU A 609 -34.41 -16.01 -12.22
CA LEU A 609 -35.00 -17.31 -12.59
C LEU A 609 -35.62 -17.28 -14.01
N GLU A 610 -36.29 -16.18 -14.38
CA GLU A 610 -36.83 -15.99 -15.73
C GLU A 610 -35.75 -16.06 -16.82
N ASN A 611 -34.53 -15.58 -16.52
CA ASN A 611 -33.43 -15.53 -17.48
C ASN A 611 -32.48 -16.74 -17.43
N SER A 612 -32.56 -17.58 -16.39
CA SER A 612 -31.65 -18.69 -16.18
C SER A 612 -32.29 -20.07 -16.25
N LEU A 613 -33.60 -20.23 -15.95
CA LEU A 613 -34.26 -21.52 -15.96
C LEU A 613 -34.82 -21.86 -17.32
N LEU A 614 -34.85 -23.17 -17.65
CA LEU A 614 -35.35 -23.72 -18.89
C LEU A 614 -36.45 -24.76 -18.62
N GLY A 615 -37.25 -25.08 -19.65
CA GLY A 615 -38.26 -26.17 -19.60
C GLY A 615 -39.66 -25.74 -19.24
N ARG A 616 -40.64 -26.65 -19.40
CA ARG A 616 -42.08 -26.37 -19.24
C ARG A 616 -42.51 -26.11 -17.78
N LYS A 617 -41.83 -26.71 -16.79
CA LYS A 617 -42.09 -26.49 -15.36
C LYS A 617 -41.76 -25.06 -14.91
N ARG A 618 -40.85 -24.34 -15.64
CA ARG A 618 -40.47 -22.96 -15.38
C ARG A 618 -41.65 -22.02 -15.24
N ASP A 619 -42.57 -22.06 -16.20
CA ASP A 619 -43.70 -21.10 -16.26
C ASP A 619 -44.64 -21.25 -15.06
N GLY A 620 -44.89 -22.48 -14.60
CA GLY A 620 -45.65 -22.77 -13.38
C GLY A 620 -44.95 -22.22 -12.12
N LEU A 621 -43.65 -22.42 -12.01
CA LEU A 621 -42.85 -21.89 -10.92
C LEU A 621 -42.86 -20.35 -10.87
N LEU A 622 -42.70 -19.71 -12.04
CA LEU A 622 -42.74 -18.25 -12.14
C LEU A 622 -44.11 -17.64 -11.85
N GLU A 623 -45.20 -18.34 -12.16
CA GLU A 623 -46.55 -17.94 -11.76
C GLU A 623 -46.79 -18.08 -10.24
N HIS A 624 -46.25 -19.13 -9.65
CA HIS A 624 -46.30 -19.30 -8.19
C HIS A 624 -45.55 -18.16 -7.48
N LEU A 625 -44.40 -17.77 -7.97
CA LEU A 625 -43.59 -16.63 -7.45
C LEU A 625 -44.32 -15.28 -7.62
N LYS A 626 -45.15 -15.08 -8.65
CA LYS A 626 -45.98 -13.86 -8.83
C LYS A 626 -46.89 -13.61 -7.65
N LYS A 627 -47.54 -14.65 -7.14
CA LYS A 627 -48.50 -14.53 -6.04
C LYS A 627 -47.90 -14.00 -4.74
N PHE A 628 -46.60 -14.28 -4.51
CA PHE A 628 -45.90 -13.83 -3.30
C PHE A 628 -45.35 -12.39 -3.41
N THR A 629 -45.05 -11.90 -4.62
CA THR A 629 -44.51 -10.55 -4.84
C THR A 629 -45.62 -9.49 -4.78
N ILE A 630 -46.82 -9.79 -5.21
CA ILE A 630 -47.98 -8.86 -5.22
C ILE A 630 -48.43 -8.49 -3.81
N ASN A 631 -48.36 -9.42 -2.85
CA ASN A 631 -48.75 -9.15 -1.47
C ASN A 631 -47.85 -8.19 -0.69
N SER A 632 -46.65 -7.91 -1.15
CA SER A 632 -45.73 -6.93 -0.51
C SER A 632 -45.95 -5.48 -0.99
N HIS A 633 -46.46 -5.27 -2.19
CA HIS A 633 -46.79 -3.94 -2.71
C HIS A 633 -48.09 -3.35 -2.21
N ASP A 634 -49.07 -4.20 -1.85
CA ASP A 634 -50.36 -3.75 -1.31
C ASP A 634 -50.29 -3.23 0.14
N LEU A 635 -49.22 -3.52 0.88
CA LEU A 635 -49.01 -3.01 2.23
C LEU A 635 -48.44 -1.60 2.32
N THR A 636 -47.86 -1.07 1.24
CA THR A 636 -47.35 0.31 1.18
C THR A 636 -48.40 1.35 0.81
N GLY A 637 -49.60 0.93 0.38
CA GLY A 637 -50.74 1.80 0.03
C GLY A 637 -51.62 2.24 1.21
N ARG A 638 -51.42 1.73 2.45
CA ARG A 638 -52.21 2.10 3.61
C ARG A 638 -51.39 2.73 4.73
N SER A 639 -50.82 3.89 4.48
CA SER A 639 -50.34 4.76 5.56
C SER A 639 -50.42 6.22 5.16
N SER A 640 -51.62 6.76 5.17
CA SER A 640 -51.82 8.20 5.29
C SER A 640 -53.24 8.47 5.78
N ALA A 641 -53.53 8.21 7.05
CA ALA A 641 -54.60 8.86 7.81
C ALA A 641 -54.27 8.70 9.30
N VAL A 642 -53.52 9.61 9.86
CA VAL A 642 -53.54 9.90 11.29
C VAL A 642 -54.56 11.01 11.46
N PRO A 643 -55.65 10.82 12.23
CA PRO A 643 -56.50 11.92 12.63
C PRO A 643 -55.80 12.71 13.75
N GLN A 644 -55.99 14.02 13.71
CA GLN A 644 -55.55 15.02 14.68
C GLN A 644 -55.99 14.74 16.10
#